data_733dd178dd92540fe52b0af21f3cef0f
#
_entry.id   733dd178dd92540fe52b0af21f3cef0f
#
_cell.length_a   1.000
_cell.length_b   1.000
_cell.length_c   1.000
_cell.angle_alpha   90.00
_cell.angle_beta   90.00
_cell.angle_gamma   90.00
#
_symmetry.space_group_name_H-M   'P 1'
#
loop_
_entity.id
_entity.type
_entity.pdbx_description
1 polymer ?
#
loop_
_entity_poly.entity_id
_entity_poly.type
_entity_poly.pdbx_seq_one_letter_code
_entity_poly.pdbx_strand_id
1 'polypeptide(L)'
;MLKRKCLLLFLALMVLVSFVYSQMIPTGKLIGTVVDTEGIALPEVTVTISSPSLILPKLTAVTNEKGLYRFPALPSGFYKVVFELQGMKTIVREGVEVKAERTTVLNVTMEQSPVEESVTVVGRAPTVDIQSTHTGTIFDKTWISNLPLPRYLANVYNAAPGMFSRTAHGSDARSNKFLVDGVMHQDPVTGDPIMEVGFEAIEEVIVDTGGYNAEFGQVKGAVVQVITKSGGNDFSGEVNLFMRNKNLQADNTKGTPFEGRFVGFDHQYQSGLSLGGPIKRDKIWFLTSFNLDKQVYYVQGFPALEDQNAPIHKDIYSPFLKLTWQLTEKDKLVASGYWRGYYDDNRDASWNRTRDTTWDEDRGGWLFTLQWTKVFNANLLFNLKGSYYDFHQYLLSKNDEAPWFNIAQNWLWEGGYGSDWWLNRRRFQINQDLTYFVDDWYGSHEFKAGFGFEYAWHTQDSLCHQDPRFEGMFPPGFKAVDIQHWNGIPLWVWVGEEIKKRADLIQFGLFAQDAWSVSRKLVFNLGGRLDFYRHWYPPQRKKYTGEIVNENSIVTMSTFKFSPRIGINFDPVGDAKTVFKLHYGRYYAPSIMTNFWWGNPAMRRSFWVRLNPDWTEAYRTPITSPQAVQIDDNIGPSYADEITFGIERELMRDLSFKVTLIAKWEKNLVEDVEVGHIDLDHFRETGELIWSGYTPRQGIDPMTNQPITFYEMNPDFGSYQWLVMNIPGTVRKYKGIEIKLTKHMSNDWALETSYVWSRGVGLLNTSRGQSTGESGFYDNPNVHINAWGTLDFQREHQVDVRFIYAGPWGINFSAFYQFGTGVPYTRQLRSIEAGLGVLYQGVVTIFAEPRGSHRLPSQHILDLRLEKSFRVGPGNLSLLVDVFNTLNKNTTTSIGTITGVDWQEVHGIMGPRYAQVAFRYRF
;
A
#
# COMPACT_ATOMS: atom_id res chain seq x y z
N MET A 1 -23.41 -2.15 -33.30
CA MET A 1 -22.32 -2.18 -34.27
C MET A 1 -20.97 -1.79 -33.67
N LEU A 2 -20.89 -0.76 -32.82
CA LEU A 2 -19.63 -0.29 -32.20
C LEU A 2 -18.97 -1.38 -31.34
N LYS A 3 -19.70 -2.08 -30.49
CA LYS A 3 -19.18 -3.17 -29.63
C LYS A 3 -18.58 -4.36 -30.43
N ARG A 4 -19.12 -4.70 -31.60
CA ARG A 4 -18.54 -5.74 -32.47
C ARG A 4 -17.27 -5.28 -33.20
N LYS A 5 -17.18 -3.98 -33.57
CA LYS A 5 -15.97 -3.39 -34.15
C LYS A 5 -14.86 -3.28 -33.12
N CYS A 6 -15.17 -2.92 -31.87
CA CYS A 6 -14.19 -2.92 -30.77
C CYS A 6 -13.69 -4.33 -30.44
N LEU A 7 -14.54 -5.36 -30.47
CA LEU A 7 -14.15 -6.75 -30.25
C LEU A 7 -13.27 -7.27 -31.39
N LEU A 8 -13.58 -6.95 -32.66
CA LEU A 8 -12.78 -7.33 -33.81
C LEU A 8 -11.46 -6.54 -33.87
N LEU A 9 -11.45 -5.27 -33.48
CA LEU A 9 -10.22 -4.46 -33.34
C LEU A 9 -9.37 -5.01 -32.18
N PHE A 10 -9.98 -5.42 -31.09
CA PHE A 10 -9.32 -6.05 -29.95
C PHE A 10 -8.74 -7.43 -30.32
N LEU A 11 -9.48 -8.25 -31.05
CA LEU A 11 -8.98 -9.53 -31.59
C LEU A 11 -7.88 -9.32 -32.65
N ALA A 12 -8.00 -8.33 -33.52
CA ALA A 12 -6.97 -7.97 -34.48
C ALA A 12 -5.73 -7.37 -33.79
N LEU A 13 -5.90 -6.58 -32.71
CA LEU A 13 -4.81 -6.10 -31.87
C LEU A 13 -4.15 -7.25 -31.10
N MET A 14 -4.93 -8.23 -30.61
CA MET A 14 -4.40 -9.47 -30.02
C MET A 14 -3.60 -10.31 -31.03
N VAL A 15 -4.02 -10.37 -32.29
CA VAL A 15 -3.28 -11.07 -33.35
C VAL A 15 -2.04 -10.28 -33.78
N LEU A 16 -2.09 -8.95 -33.82
CA LEU A 16 -0.92 -8.08 -34.09
C LEU A 16 0.08 -8.07 -32.94
N VAL A 17 -0.40 -8.18 -31.66
CA VAL A 17 0.45 -8.32 -30.46
C VAL A 17 1.08 -9.72 -30.38
N SER A 18 0.60 -10.71 -31.14
CA SER A 18 1.23 -12.03 -31.20
C SER A 18 2.66 -12.01 -31.78
N PHE A 19 3.11 -10.90 -32.33
CA PHE A 19 4.51 -10.67 -32.76
C PHE A 19 5.36 -9.86 -31.77
N VAL A 20 4.80 -9.41 -30.62
CA VAL A 20 5.54 -8.68 -29.57
C VAL A 20 5.66 -9.56 -28.32
N TYR A 21 6.85 -9.84 -27.98
CA TYR A 21 7.34 -10.76 -26.92
C TYR A 21 7.10 -10.29 -25.48
N SER A 22 7.04 -11.19 -24.54
CA SER A 22 6.53 -10.90 -23.18
C SER A 22 7.14 -11.64 -22.00
N GLN A 23 6.97 -11.72 -20.75
CA GLN A 23 7.49 -11.97 -19.59
C GLN A 23 7.30 -12.30 -18.19
N MET A 24 7.45 -12.13 -16.95
CA MET A 24 7.86 -12.93 -15.76
C MET A 24 7.04 -12.80 -14.47
N ILE A 25 6.87 -13.94 -13.71
CA ILE A 25 6.58 -14.00 -12.27
C ILE A 25 7.88 -13.70 -11.50
N PRO A 26 7.86 -12.98 -10.35
CA PRO A 26 9.01 -12.87 -9.49
C PRO A 26 9.58 -14.24 -9.13
N THR A 27 10.85 -14.45 -9.38
CA THR A 27 11.55 -15.73 -9.12
C THR A 27 12.67 -15.51 -8.13
N GLY A 28 13.02 -16.56 -7.40
CA GLY A 28 14.25 -16.63 -6.64
C GLY A 28 15.39 -17.17 -7.47
N LYS A 29 16.59 -17.14 -6.88
CA LYS A 29 17.82 -17.68 -7.46
C LYS A 29 18.44 -18.67 -6.49
N LEU A 30 19.08 -19.71 -7.04
CA LEU A 30 19.94 -20.63 -6.29
C LEU A 30 21.32 -20.62 -6.93
N ILE A 31 22.32 -20.25 -6.15
CA ILE A 31 23.71 -20.19 -6.58
C ILE A 31 24.61 -20.84 -5.51
N GLY A 32 25.81 -21.26 -5.89
CA GLY A 32 26.77 -21.77 -4.90
C GLY A 32 28.06 -22.24 -5.53
N THR A 33 28.99 -22.62 -4.66
CA THR A 33 30.28 -23.21 -5.03
C THR A 33 30.36 -24.64 -4.52
N VAL A 34 30.95 -25.49 -5.33
CA VAL A 34 31.30 -26.85 -4.93
C VAL A 34 32.82 -26.95 -4.84
N VAL A 35 33.31 -27.40 -3.70
CA VAL A 35 34.73 -27.58 -3.41
C VAL A 35 35.01 -28.98 -2.84
N ASP A 36 36.27 -29.41 -2.87
CA ASP A 36 36.70 -30.62 -2.13
C ASP A 36 37.01 -30.31 -0.65
N THR A 37 37.47 -31.30 0.09
CA THR A 37 37.86 -31.19 1.51
C THR A 37 39.07 -30.27 1.77
N GLU A 38 39.87 -29.99 0.75
CA GLU A 38 41.03 -29.08 0.82
C GLU A 38 40.63 -27.64 0.40
N GLY A 39 39.36 -27.43 -0.03
CA GLY A 39 38.84 -26.14 -0.48
C GLY A 39 39.12 -25.86 -1.94
N ILE A 40 39.60 -26.85 -2.71
CA ILE A 40 39.82 -26.70 -4.15
C ILE A 40 38.50 -26.78 -4.89
N ALA A 41 38.30 -25.88 -5.86
CA ALA A 41 37.09 -25.82 -6.67
C ALA A 41 36.91 -27.10 -7.51
N LEU A 42 35.67 -27.65 -7.54
CA LEU A 42 35.34 -28.82 -8.34
C LEU A 42 34.53 -28.42 -9.58
N PRO A 43 35.17 -28.41 -10.77
CA PRO A 43 34.44 -28.24 -12.04
C PRO A 43 33.68 -29.53 -12.40
N GLU A 44 32.75 -29.40 -13.37
CA GLU A 44 31.98 -30.51 -13.96
C GLU A 44 31.07 -31.27 -12.98
N VAL A 45 30.85 -30.76 -11.78
CA VAL A 45 29.84 -31.31 -10.88
C VAL A 45 28.45 -31.08 -11.48
N THR A 46 27.72 -32.16 -11.67
CA THR A 46 26.31 -32.08 -12.09
C THR A 46 25.43 -31.75 -10.88
N VAL A 47 24.77 -30.60 -10.90
CA VAL A 47 23.84 -30.16 -9.88
C VAL A 47 22.40 -30.30 -10.40
N THR A 48 21.66 -31.22 -9.79
CA THR A 48 20.25 -31.49 -10.19
C THR A 48 19.32 -30.99 -9.10
N ILE A 49 18.33 -30.19 -9.47
CA ILE A 49 17.27 -29.72 -8.56
C ILE A 49 15.91 -30.30 -8.94
N SER A 50 15.10 -30.59 -7.93
CA SER A 50 13.70 -31.01 -8.06
C SER A 50 12.84 -30.38 -6.97
N SER A 51 11.60 -30.05 -7.27
CA SER A 51 10.63 -29.43 -6.35
C SER A 51 9.23 -29.60 -6.88
N PRO A 52 8.20 -29.73 -6.02
CA PRO A 52 6.81 -29.59 -6.43
C PRO A 52 6.46 -28.21 -7.03
N SER A 53 7.26 -27.18 -6.70
CA SER A 53 7.11 -25.84 -7.25
C SER A 53 7.71 -25.70 -8.65
N LEU A 54 8.57 -26.64 -9.07
CA LEU A 54 9.09 -26.66 -10.43
C LEU A 54 8.01 -27.14 -11.42
N ILE A 55 8.00 -26.51 -12.58
CA ILE A 55 7.15 -26.88 -13.70
C ILE A 55 7.67 -28.16 -14.38
N LEU A 56 9.00 -28.27 -14.51
CA LEU A 56 9.68 -29.46 -15.01
C LEU A 56 10.03 -30.40 -13.84
N PRO A 57 10.04 -31.73 -14.05
CA PRO A 57 10.36 -32.68 -12.96
C PRO A 57 11.72 -32.42 -12.29
N LYS A 58 12.68 -31.94 -13.06
CA LYS A 58 14.02 -31.58 -12.62
C LYS A 58 14.66 -30.55 -13.54
N LEU A 59 15.60 -29.76 -12.99
CA LEU A 59 16.52 -28.91 -13.73
C LEU A 59 17.95 -29.25 -13.37
N THR A 60 18.87 -29.11 -14.31
CA THR A 60 20.30 -29.41 -14.13
C THR A 60 21.17 -28.22 -14.49
N ALA A 61 22.25 -28.02 -13.73
CA ALA A 61 23.35 -27.12 -14.03
C ALA A 61 24.66 -27.85 -13.78
N VAL A 62 25.75 -27.41 -14.43
CA VAL A 62 27.07 -27.96 -14.25
C VAL A 62 27.97 -26.86 -13.68
N THR A 63 28.85 -27.22 -12.73
CA THR A 63 29.81 -26.27 -12.17
C THR A 63 30.90 -25.89 -13.18
N ASN A 64 31.29 -24.61 -13.19
CA ASN A 64 32.35 -24.08 -14.02
C ASN A 64 33.75 -24.38 -13.40
N GLU A 65 34.87 -23.90 -14.00
CA GLU A 65 36.23 -24.07 -13.53
C GLU A 65 36.47 -23.59 -12.08
N LYS A 66 35.64 -22.68 -11.56
CA LYS A 66 35.67 -22.20 -10.17
C LYS A 66 34.71 -22.95 -9.23
N GLY A 67 34.15 -24.06 -9.70
CA GLY A 67 33.14 -24.81 -8.94
C GLY A 67 31.80 -24.09 -8.78
N LEU A 68 31.54 -23.00 -9.52
CA LEU A 68 30.32 -22.22 -9.43
C LEU A 68 29.19 -22.85 -10.24
N TYR A 69 27.97 -22.93 -9.64
CA TYR A 69 26.75 -23.31 -10.32
C TYR A 69 25.65 -22.25 -10.08
N ARG A 70 24.66 -22.19 -10.98
CA ARG A 70 23.60 -21.19 -10.92
C ARG A 70 22.30 -21.65 -11.54
N PHE A 71 21.18 -21.37 -10.84
CA PHE A 71 19.81 -21.44 -11.33
C PHE A 71 19.21 -20.04 -11.22
N PRO A 72 19.16 -19.26 -12.31
CA PRO A 72 18.87 -17.81 -12.24
C PRO A 72 17.39 -17.46 -12.06
N ALA A 73 16.46 -18.41 -12.26
CA ALA A 73 15.03 -18.14 -12.27
C ALA A 73 14.23 -19.35 -11.76
N LEU A 74 14.04 -19.44 -10.46
CA LEU A 74 13.30 -20.52 -9.79
C LEU A 74 12.01 -19.99 -9.15
N PRO A 75 10.88 -20.72 -9.25
CA PRO A 75 9.71 -20.46 -8.41
C PRO A 75 10.06 -20.53 -6.93
N SER A 76 9.34 -19.76 -6.08
CA SER A 76 9.44 -19.90 -4.63
C SER A 76 9.02 -21.31 -4.20
N GLY A 77 9.75 -21.88 -3.25
CA GLY A 77 9.44 -23.21 -2.70
C GLY A 77 10.63 -23.93 -2.12
N PHE A 78 10.40 -25.19 -1.74
CA PHE A 78 11.42 -26.06 -1.19
C PHE A 78 11.95 -27.01 -2.26
N TYR A 79 13.27 -27.11 -2.33
CA TYR A 79 14.00 -27.87 -3.34
C TYR A 79 14.82 -28.97 -2.72
N LYS A 80 14.89 -30.12 -3.43
CA LYS A 80 15.90 -31.13 -3.28
C LYS A 80 17.00 -30.86 -4.29
N VAL A 81 18.26 -30.76 -3.82
CA VAL A 81 19.44 -30.49 -4.63
C VAL A 81 20.41 -31.66 -4.52
N VAL A 82 20.82 -32.21 -5.64
CA VAL A 82 21.70 -33.36 -5.74
C VAL A 82 22.99 -32.95 -6.46
N PHE A 83 24.13 -33.25 -5.89
CA PHE A 83 25.46 -32.95 -6.44
C PHE A 83 26.16 -34.29 -6.76
N GLU A 84 26.54 -34.44 -8.03
CA GLU A 84 27.13 -35.67 -8.55
C GLU A 84 28.40 -35.38 -9.34
N LEU A 85 29.49 -36.06 -9.05
CA LEU A 85 30.76 -36.07 -9.79
C LEU A 85 31.39 -37.44 -9.69
N GLN A 86 31.86 -37.99 -10.81
CA GLN A 86 32.51 -39.31 -10.82
C GLN A 86 33.73 -39.32 -9.91
N GLY A 87 33.82 -40.33 -9.02
CA GLY A 87 34.89 -40.43 -8.03
C GLY A 87 34.68 -39.60 -6.75
N MET A 88 33.57 -38.93 -6.62
CA MET A 88 33.16 -38.20 -5.44
C MET A 88 31.86 -38.77 -4.86
N LYS A 89 31.66 -38.57 -3.56
CA LYS A 89 30.48 -38.97 -2.83
C LYS A 89 29.30 -38.07 -3.23
N THR A 90 28.20 -38.66 -3.70
CA THR A 90 26.99 -37.92 -4.03
C THR A 90 26.42 -37.23 -2.80
N ILE A 91 26.17 -35.95 -2.90
CA ILE A 91 25.58 -35.14 -1.82
C ILE A 91 24.14 -34.75 -2.17
N VAL A 92 23.24 -35.03 -1.26
CA VAL A 92 21.82 -34.67 -1.37
C VAL A 92 21.51 -33.63 -0.29
N ARG A 93 20.94 -32.47 -0.72
CA ARG A 93 20.42 -31.43 0.18
C ARG A 93 18.91 -31.37 -0.01
N GLU A 94 18.17 -31.68 1.04
CA GLU A 94 16.68 -31.58 1.01
C GLU A 94 16.21 -30.38 1.82
N GLY A 95 15.07 -29.81 1.42
CA GLY A 95 14.46 -28.65 2.11
C GLY A 95 15.17 -27.32 1.87
N VAL A 96 15.90 -27.19 0.75
CA VAL A 96 16.52 -25.92 0.37
C VAL A 96 15.42 -24.93 -0.04
N GLU A 97 15.22 -23.89 0.76
CA GLU A 97 14.19 -22.90 0.51
C GLU A 97 14.67 -21.83 -0.48
N VAL A 98 13.91 -21.62 -1.54
CA VAL A 98 14.11 -20.52 -2.51
C VAL A 98 12.92 -19.58 -2.38
N LYS A 99 13.19 -18.29 -2.13
CA LYS A 99 12.18 -17.22 -2.01
C LYS A 99 12.24 -16.29 -3.21
N ALA A 100 11.09 -15.77 -3.62
CA ALA A 100 11.03 -14.79 -4.71
C ALA A 100 11.85 -13.54 -4.39
N GLU A 101 12.44 -12.94 -5.41
CA GLU A 101 13.30 -11.74 -5.31
C GLU A 101 14.51 -11.89 -4.37
N ARG A 102 14.88 -13.12 -3.99
CA ARG A 102 16.04 -13.41 -3.12
C ARG A 102 16.98 -14.41 -3.78
N THR A 103 18.25 -14.31 -3.41
CA THR A 103 19.27 -15.27 -3.82
C THR A 103 19.59 -16.21 -2.66
N THR A 104 19.33 -17.49 -2.85
CA THR A 104 19.74 -18.56 -1.94
C THR A 104 21.15 -18.99 -2.31
N VAL A 105 22.09 -18.89 -1.37
CA VAL A 105 23.47 -19.34 -1.56
C VAL A 105 23.64 -20.71 -0.89
N LEU A 106 24.01 -21.75 -1.67
CA LEU A 106 24.25 -23.10 -1.15
C LEU A 106 25.62 -23.61 -1.58
N ASN A 107 26.61 -23.45 -0.69
CA ASN A 107 27.94 -23.95 -0.89
C ASN A 107 28.07 -25.39 -0.38
N VAL A 108 28.79 -26.24 -1.11
CA VAL A 108 28.92 -27.67 -0.80
C VAL A 108 30.38 -28.09 -0.86
N THR A 109 30.79 -28.91 0.12
CA THR A 109 32.08 -29.59 0.10
C THR A 109 31.83 -31.06 -0.19
N MET A 110 32.46 -31.63 -1.22
CA MET A 110 32.39 -33.04 -1.59
C MET A 110 33.65 -33.80 -1.14
N GLU A 111 33.45 -35.06 -0.69
CA GLU A 111 34.49 -35.98 -0.27
C GLU A 111 34.78 -36.97 -1.40
N GLN A 112 36.04 -37.36 -1.57
CA GLN A 112 36.43 -38.46 -2.47
C GLN A 112 35.85 -39.80 -1.97
N SER A 113 35.29 -40.61 -2.85
CA SER A 113 34.84 -41.96 -2.54
C SER A 113 35.09 -42.89 -3.71
N PRO A 114 35.74 -44.02 -3.52
CA PRO A 114 35.93 -44.98 -4.58
C PRO A 114 34.67 -45.83 -4.87
N VAL A 115 33.64 -45.72 -4.07
CA VAL A 115 32.33 -46.39 -4.20
C VAL A 115 31.25 -45.34 -4.30
N GLU A 116 30.22 -45.55 -5.12
CA GLU A 116 29.03 -44.71 -5.18
C GLU A 116 28.21 -44.73 -3.88
N GLU A 117 28.65 -43.98 -2.90
CA GLU A 117 27.92 -43.73 -1.67
C GLU A 117 27.16 -42.41 -1.78
N SER A 118 25.92 -42.39 -1.32
CA SER A 118 25.15 -41.12 -1.18
C SER A 118 25.00 -40.74 0.29
N VAL A 119 25.28 -39.48 0.59
CA VAL A 119 25.01 -38.89 1.92
C VAL A 119 23.86 -37.92 1.79
N THR A 120 22.73 -38.26 2.37
CA THR A 120 21.62 -37.34 2.50
C THR A 120 21.83 -36.45 3.72
N VAL A 121 22.09 -35.16 3.50
CA VAL A 121 22.13 -34.18 4.57
C VAL A 121 20.86 -33.38 4.49
N VAL A 122 19.93 -33.58 5.41
CA VAL A 122 18.77 -32.69 5.60
C VAL A 122 19.30 -31.38 6.12
N GLY A 123 19.49 -30.42 5.26
CA GLY A 123 20.01 -29.09 5.58
C GLY A 123 19.31 -28.02 4.74
N ARG A 124 18.64 -27.08 5.40
CA ARG A 124 18.13 -25.87 4.74
C ARG A 124 19.29 -24.94 4.37
N ALA A 125 19.08 -24.09 3.37
CA ALA A 125 20.02 -23.02 3.03
C ALA A 125 20.22 -22.07 4.23
N PRO A 126 21.35 -21.31 4.28
CA PRO A 126 21.57 -20.29 5.29
C PRO A 126 20.38 -19.35 5.43
N THR A 127 20.03 -18.98 6.65
CA THR A 127 18.89 -18.09 6.95
C THR A 127 19.22 -16.63 6.73
N VAL A 128 20.50 -16.28 6.47
CA VAL A 128 21.01 -14.92 6.31
C VAL A 128 21.21 -14.61 4.82
N ASP A 129 20.64 -13.50 4.35
CA ASP A 129 20.85 -13.00 2.99
C ASP A 129 22.10 -12.14 2.91
N ILE A 130 23.14 -12.64 2.26
CA ILE A 130 24.43 -11.93 2.07
C ILE A 130 24.48 -11.13 0.75
N GLN A 131 23.48 -11.26 -0.12
CA GLN A 131 23.49 -10.64 -1.45
C GLN A 131 22.74 -9.33 -1.51
N SER A 132 21.58 -9.22 -0.87
CA SER A 132 20.73 -8.02 -0.95
C SER A 132 20.81 -7.14 0.32
N THR A 133 20.59 -5.84 0.14
CA THR A 133 20.47 -4.86 1.24
C THR A 133 19.04 -4.62 1.69
N HIS A 134 18.06 -5.36 1.16
CA HIS A 134 16.65 -5.15 1.47
C HIS A 134 16.34 -5.31 2.96
N THR A 135 15.49 -4.43 3.46
CA THR A 135 14.87 -4.55 4.79
C THR A 135 13.39 -4.85 4.61
N GLY A 136 12.87 -5.84 5.33
CA GLY A 136 11.45 -6.20 5.18
C GLY A 136 11.14 -7.60 5.66
N THR A 137 9.96 -8.09 5.29
CA THR A 137 9.43 -9.41 5.68
C THR A 137 8.79 -10.10 4.48
N ILE A 138 8.96 -11.41 4.41
CA ILE A 138 8.31 -12.28 3.44
C ILE A 138 7.31 -13.15 4.20
N PHE A 139 6.03 -13.00 3.84
CA PHE A 139 4.95 -13.86 4.30
C PHE A 139 4.75 -14.96 3.27
N ASP A 140 5.34 -16.12 3.50
CA ASP A 140 5.15 -17.30 2.66
C ASP A 140 3.80 -17.98 2.96
N LYS A 141 3.49 -19.04 2.21
CA LYS A 141 2.27 -19.83 2.36
C LYS A 141 2.09 -20.37 3.79
N THR A 142 3.18 -20.67 4.51
CA THR A 142 3.11 -21.17 5.90
C THR A 142 2.52 -20.09 6.80
N TRP A 143 3.00 -18.87 6.72
CA TRP A 143 2.48 -17.75 7.50
C TRP A 143 1.07 -17.34 7.08
N ILE A 144 0.82 -17.16 5.76
CA ILE A 144 -0.49 -16.73 5.22
C ILE A 144 -1.60 -17.72 5.58
N SER A 145 -1.31 -19.04 5.52
CA SER A 145 -2.32 -20.09 5.75
C SER A 145 -2.62 -20.36 7.21
N ASN A 146 -1.63 -20.17 8.11
CA ASN A 146 -1.75 -20.62 9.48
C ASN A 146 -1.96 -19.48 10.49
N LEU A 147 -1.55 -18.24 10.20
CA LEU A 147 -1.80 -17.14 11.15
C LEU A 147 -3.29 -16.80 11.28
N PRO A 148 -3.78 -16.46 12.49
CA PRO A 148 -5.10 -15.92 12.70
C PRO A 148 -5.16 -14.45 12.23
N LEU A 149 -5.17 -14.23 10.92
CA LEU A 149 -5.31 -12.92 10.32
C LEU A 149 -6.67 -12.80 9.64
N PRO A 150 -7.39 -11.67 9.81
CA PRO A 150 -8.52 -11.37 8.94
C PRO A 150 -8.08 -11.41 7.48
N ARG A 151 -8.84 -12.08 6.61
CA ARG A 151 -8.44 -12.45 5.23
C ARG A 151 -8.48 -11.27 4.25
N TYR A 152 -7.74 -10.19 4.57
CA TYR A 152 -7.51 -9.04 3.73
C TYR A 152 -6.00 -8.84 3.55
N LEU A 153 -5.58 -8.52 2.34
CA LEU A 153 -4.15 -8.27 2.04
C LEU A 153 -3.56 -7.18 2.94
N ALA A 154 -4.38 -6.18 3.29
CA ALA A 154 -3.98 -5.10 4.20
C ALA A 154 -3.48 -5.61 5.57
N ASN A 155 -4.10 -6.66 6.12
CA ASN A 155 -3.68 -7.23 7.41
C ASN A 155 -2.34 -7.97 7.30
N VAL A 156 -2.07 -8.57 6.14
CA VAL A 156 -0.78 -9.25 5.90
C VAL A 156 0.35 -8.23 5.83
N TYR A 157 0.26 -7.19 4.99
CA TYR A 157 1.37 -6.25 4.86
C TYR A 157 1.52 -5.30 6.05
N ASN A 158 0.44 -4.94 6.75
CA ASN A 158 0.53 -4.17 8.00
C ASN A 158 1.14 -4.97 9.16
N ALA A 159 1.20 -6.28 9.06
CA ALA A 159 1.90 -7.13 10.01
C ALA A 159 3.44 -7.08 9.83
N ALA A 160 3.99 -6.45 8.78
CA ALA A 160 5.43 -6.31 8.62
C ALA A 160 6.00 -5.24 9.56
N PRO A 161 7.21 -5.44 10.15
CA PRO A 161 7.88 -4.42 10.96
C PRO A 161 8.00 -3.09 10.22
N GLY A 162 7.81 -1.97 10.92
CA GLY A 162 7.87 -0.62 10.32
C GLY A 162 6.64 -0.21 9.52
N MET A 163 5.66 -1.09 9.34
CA MET A 163 4.35 -0.80 8.75
C MET A 163 3.32 -0.47 9.82
N PHE A 164 2.50 0.55 9.55
CA PHE A 164 1.33 0.87 10.36
C PHE A 164 0.30 1.62 9.54
N SER A 165 -0.95 1.14 9.49
CA SER A 165 -2.05 1.77 8.74
C SER A 165 -1.67 2.13 7.28
N ARG A 166 -0.97 1.22 6.61
CA ARG A 166 -0.39 1.39 5.26
C ARG A 166 0.74 2.43 5.16
N THR A 167 1.21 3.02 6.24
CA THR A 167 2.38 3.88 6.25
C THR A 167 3.65 3.07 6.48
N ALA A 168 4.79 3.52 5.94
CA ALA A 168 6.07 2.84 6.08
C ALA A 168 7.17 3.84 6.44
N HIS A 169 7.88 3.62 7.55
CA HIS A 169 9.01 4.46 7.98
C HIS A 169 8.73 5.97 7.89
N GLY A 170 7.56 6.42 8.41
CA GLY A 170 7.15 7.82 8.41
C GLY A 170 6.69 8.38 7.06
N SER A 171 6.74 7.58 5.99
CA SER A 171 6.11 7.92 4.71
C SER A 171 4.62 7.62 4.74
N ASP A 172 3.85 8.40 3.99
CA ASP A 172 2.41 8.21 3.84
C ASP A 172 2.04 6.96 3.01
N ALA A 173 0.80 6.52 3.10
CA ALA A 173 0.30 5.31 2.44
C ALA A 173 0.38 5.35 0.91
N ARG A 174 0.23 6.53 0.29
CA ARG A 174 0.28 6.74 -1.17
C ARG A 174 1.71 6.71 -1.71
N SER A 175 2.70 6.78 -0.83
CA SER A 175 4.12 6.66 -1.16
C SER A 175 4.60 5.23 -1.34
N ASN A 176 3.78 4.22 -1.02
CA ASN A 176 4.08 2.82 -1.24
C ASN A 176 3.87 2.41 -2.69
N LYS A 177 4.44 1.27 -3.06
CA LYS A 177 4.22 0.62 -4.35
C LYS A 177 3.62 -0.76 -4.12
N PHE A 178 2.44 -1.02 -4.72
CA PHE A 178 1.75 -2.29 -4.61
C PHE A 178 1.76 -3.02 -5.94
N LEU A 179 2.28 -4.24 -5.95
CA LEU A 179 2.49 -5.07 -7.13
C LEU A 179 1.78 -6.42 -6.99
N VAL A 180 1.21 -6.92 -8.08
CA VAL A 180 0.77 -8.32 -8.24
C VAL A 180 1.56 -8.93 -9.38
N ASP A 181 2.27 -10.02 -9.12
CA ASP A 181 3.20 -10.65 -10.06
C ASP A 181 4.13 -9.63 -10.76
N GLY A 182 4.54 -8.57 -10.03
CA GLY A 182 5.45 -7.52 -10.48
C GLY A 182 4.84 -6.41 -11.36
N VAL A 183 3.50 -6.32 -11.50
CA VAL A 183 2.81 -5.19 -12.14
C VAL A 183 2.01 -4.39 -11.12
N MET A 184 1.97 -3.08 -11.28
CA MET A 184 1.31 -2.17 -10.34
C MET A 184 -0.21 -2.26 -10.47
N HIS A 185 -0.89 -2.40 -9.33
CA HIS A 185 -2.36 -2.47 -9.25
C HIS A 185 -3.00 -1.32 -8.44
N GLN A 186 -2.21 -0.30 -8.10
CA GLN A 186 -2.70 0.90 -7.39
C GLN A 186 -3.57 1.77 -8.30
N ASP A 187 -4.43 2.55 -7.68
CA ASP A 187 -5.16 3.63 -8.34
C ASP A 187 -4.21 4.74 -8.83
N PRO A 188 -4.16 5.09 -10.12
CA PRO A 188 -3.30 6.16 -10.62
C PRO A 188 -3.72 7.55 -10.13
N VAL A 189 -4.92 7.69 -9.58
CA VAL A 189 -5.46 8.94 -9.04
C VAL A 189 -5.07 9.12 -7.59
N THR A 190 -5.37 8.13 -6.74
CA THR A 190 -5.21 8.24 -5.29
C THR A 190 -3.98 7.52 -4.75
N GLY A 191 -3.36 6.61 -5.51
CA GLY A 191 -2.25 5.78 -5.04
C GLY A 191 -2.67 4.61 -4.14
N ASP A 192 -3.95 4.42 -3.87
CA ASP A 192 -4.45 3.34 -3.01
C ASP A 192 -4.45 1.97 -3.73
N PRO A 193 -4.20 0.84 -3.01
CA PRO A 193 -4.27 -0.51 -3.57
C PRO A 193 -5.72 -1.01 -3.65
N ILE A 194 -6.49 -0.52 -4.62
CA ILE A 194 -7.93 -0.81 -4.72
C ILE A 194 -8.27 -2.10 -5.47
N MET A 195 -7.35 -2.61 -6.30
CA MET A 195 -7.52 -3.85 -7.06
C MET A 195 -6.72 -5.00 -6.41
N GLU A 196 -7.11 -5.39 -5.19
CA GLU A 196 -6.46 -6.51 -4.50
C GLU A 196 -6.94 -7.85 -5.08
N VAL A 197 -5.99 -8.76 -5.36
CA VAL A 197 -6.29 -10.14 -5.79
C VAL A 197 -6.93 -10.94 -4.66
N GLY A 198 -7.79 -11.89 -5.00
CA GLY A 198 -8.44 -12.76 -4.02
C GLY A 198 -7.43 -13.59 -3.21
N PHE A 199 -7.70 -13.76 -1.91
CA PHE A 199 -6.77 -14.38 -0.96
C PHE A 199 -6.37 -15.82 -1.34
N GLU A 200 -7.25 -16.58 -2.01
CA GLU A 200 -6.98 -17.95 -2.47
C GLU A 200 -5.95 -18.02 -3.61
N ALA A 201 -5.75 -16.92 -4.34
CA ALA A 201 -4.74 -16.88 -5.39
C ALA A 201 -3.33 -16.55 -4.86
N ILE A 202 -3.19 -16.13 -3.58
CA ILE A 202 -1.92 -15.67 -3.03
C ILE A 202 -1.05 -16.86 -2.63
N GLU A 203 0.21 -16.89 -3.09
CA GLU A 203 1.26 -17.81 -2.65
C GLU A 203 2.18 -17.15 -1.61
N GLU A 204 2.59 -15.90 -1.86
CA GLU A 204 3.56 -15.18 -1.04
C GLU A 204 3.29 -13.68 -1.07
N VAL A 205 3.56 -12.97 0.02
CA VAL A 205 3.54 -11.50 0.10
C VAL A 205 4.89 -11.02 0.60
N ILE A 206 5.59 -10.24 -0.23
CA ILE A 206 6.86 -9.60 0.10
C ILE A 206 6.57 -8.16 0.49
N VAL A 207 7.07 -7.72 1.64
CA VAL A 207 6.96 -6.34 2.12
C VAL A 207 8.36 -5.82 2.39
N ASP A 208 8.91 -5.11 1.43
CA ASP A 208 10.20 -4.42 1.58
C ASP A 208 9.93 -2.98 2.05
N THR A 209 10.44 -2.63 3.23
CA THR A 209 10.24 -1.32 3.86
C THR A 209 11.39 -0.35 3.60
N GLY A 210 12.54 -0.83 3.06
CA GLY A 210 13.69 0.00 2.70
C GLY A 210 14.82 -0.80 2.05
N GLY A 211 15.87 -0.11 1.64
CA GLY A 211 17.08 -0.73 1.09
C GLY A 211 16.90 -1.41 -0.28
N TYR A 212 15.84 -1.11 -1.02
CA TYR A 212 15.52 -1.79 -2.28
C TYR A 212 16.29 -1.22 -3.49
N ASN A 213 16.50 -2.10 -4.48
CA ASN A 213 17.32 -1.90 -5.66
C ASN A 213 16.76 -0.85 -6.65
N ALA A 214 17.57 -0.45 -7.65
CA ALA A 214 17.23 0.57 -8.63
C ALA A 214 16.08 0.17 -9.58
N GLU A 215 15.78 -1.12 -9.71
CA GLU A 215 14.60 -1.61 -10.47
C GLU A 215 13.27 -1.10 -9.89
N PHE A 216 13.19 -0.87 -8.58
CA PHE A 216 12.02 -0.30 -7.93
C PHE A 216 12.07 1.22 -7.95
N GLY A 217 11.35 1.83 -8.89
CA GLY A 217 11.12 3.28 -8.95
C GLY A 217 9.72 3.64 -8.52
N GLN A 218 9.44 4.94 -8.42
CA GLN A 218 8.12 5.47 -8.07
C GLN A 218 7.64 4.94 -6.71
N VAL A 219 8.49 5.00 -5.71
CA VAL A 219 8.23 4.56 -4.34
C VAL A 219 9.17 5.29 -3.38
N LYS A 220 8.64 5.84 -2.29
CA LYS A 220 9.43 6.34 -1.15
C LYS A 220 9.00 5.73 0.19
N GLY A 221 7.93 4.91 0.20
CA GLY A 221 7.45 4.11 1.32
C GLY A 221 7.88 2.66 1.20
N ALA A 222 6.96 1.71 1.30
CA ALA A 222 7.21 0.28 1.13
C ALA A 222 6.95 -0.21 -0.31
N VAL A 223 7.63 -1.27 -0.71
CA VAL A 223 7.27 -2.10 -1.87
C VAL A 223 6.55 -3.33 -1.35
N VAL A 224 5.28 -3.48 -1.69
CA VAL A 224 4.46 -4.65 -1.36
C VAL A 224 4.23 -5.46 -2.63
N GLN A 225 4.77 -6.68 -2.68
CA GLN A 225 4.60 -7.57 -3.82
C GLN A 225 3.77 -8.78 -3.43
N VAL A 226 2.70 -9.03 -4.16
CA VAL A 226 1.89 -10.24 -4.07
C VAL A 226 2.31 -11.18 -5.18
N ILE A 227 2.74 -12.37 -4.82
CA ILE A 227 3.05 -13.46 -5.74
C ILE A 227 1.84 -14.38 -5.77
N THR A 228 1.28 -14.62 -6.95
CA THR A 228 0.13 -15.51 -7.08
C THR A 228 0.56 -16.95 -7.33
N LYS A 229 -0.26 -17.90 -6.84
CA LYS A 229 -0.10 -19.34 -7.09
C LYS A 229 -0.04 -19.63 -8.59
N SER A 230 0.48 -20.81 -8.95
CA SER A 230 0.48 -21.33 -10.32
C SER A 230 -0.02 -22.77 -10.34
N GLY A 231 -0.53 -23.24 -11.47
CA GLY A 231 -0.83 -24.65 -11.66
C GLY A 231 0.45 -25.48 -11.80
N GLY A 232 0.33 -26.78 -11.55
CA GLY A 232 1.40 -27.78 -11.67
C GLY A 232 0.99 -28.98 -12.51
N ASN A 233 1.82 -30.06 -12.53
CA ASN A 233 1.52 -31.30 -13.27
C ASN A 233 0.46 -32.20 -12.61
N ASP A 234 0.15 -31.91 -11.34
CA ASP A 234 -0.90 -32.59 -10.60
C ASP A 234 -2.03 -31.62 -10.31
N PHE A 235 -3.26 -32.10 -10.32
CA PHE A 235 -4.41 -31.32 -9.91
C PHE A 235 -4.34 -31.07 -8.41
N SER A 236 -4.52 -29.81 -8.03
CA SER A 236 -4.58 -29.37 -6.63
C SER A 236 -5.67 -28.32 -6.48
N GLY A 237 -6.32 -28.30 -5.34
CA GLY A 237 -7.38 -27.35 -5.09
C GLY A 237 -7.62 -27.10 -3.61
N GLU A 238 -8.30 -26.00 -3.36
CA GLU A 238 -8.76 -25.62 -2.02
C GLU A 238 -10.17 -25.06 -2.11
N VAL A 239 -11.05 -25.53 -1.23
CA VAL A 239 -12.35 -24.94 -0.97
C VAL A 239 -12.37 -24.54 0.49
N ASN A 240 -12.82 -23.33 0.79
CA ASN A 240 -12.95 -22.88 2.17
C ASN A 240 -14.20 -22.01 2.38
N LEU A 241 -14.68 -22.00 3.62
CA LEU A 241 -15.78 -21.19 4.08
C LEU A 241 -15.45 -20.71 5.51
N PHE A 242 -15.37 -19.41 5.69
CA PHE A 242 -15.19 -18.74 6.98
C PHE A 242 -16.48 -18.03 7.34
N MET A 243 -16.95 -18.21 8.57
CA MET A 243 -18.23 -17.68 9.04
C MET A 243 -18.08 -17.03 10.41
N ARG A 244 -18.67 -15.88 10.57
CA ARG A 244 -18.87 -15.21 11.87
C ARG A 244 -20.24 -14.54 11.92
N ASN A 245 -20.76 -14.39 13.11
CA ASN A 245 -22.02 -13.68 13.34
C ASN A 245 -22.00 -13.01 14.73
N LYS A 246 -23.02 -12.21 15.02
CA LYS A 246 -23.13 -11.47 16.28
C LYS A 246 -23.14 -12.36 17.54
N ASN A 247 -23.61 -13.62 17.44
CA ASN A 247 -23.63 -14.54 18.58
C ASN A 247 -22.24 -15.07 18.94
N LEU A 248 -21.27 -14.96 18.03
CA LEU A 248 -19.85 -15.30 18.23
C LEU A 248 -19.03 -14.07 18.65
N GLN A 249 -19.66 -12.94 18.95
CA GLN A 249 -19.01 -11.71 19.35
C GLN A 249 -19.30 -11.40 20.82
N ALA A 250 -18.30 -11.02 21.58
CA ALA A 250 -18.44 -10.53 22.93
C ALA A 250 -18.85 -9.04 22.94
N ASP A 251 -19.30 -8.56 24.07
CA ASP A 251 -19.47 -7.13 24.34
C ASP A 251 -18.21 -6.58 25.05
N ASN A 252 -17.68 -5.46 24.59
CA ASN A 252 -16.63 -4.70 25.25
C ASN A 252 -17.00 -3.21 25.43
N THR A 253 -18.27 -2.87 25.27
CA THR A 253 -18.74 -1.48 25.35
C THR A 253 -18.98 -0.99 26.78
N LYS A 254 -19.00 -1.89 27.77
CA LYS A 254 -19.27 -1.56 29.16
C LYS A 254 -18.29 -0.51 29.70
N GLY A 255 -18.83 0.54 30.33
CA GLY A 255 -18.04 1.66 30.85
C GLY A 255 -17.53 2.62 29.79
N THR A 256 -18.05 2.57 28.59
CA THR A 256 -17.74 3.49 27.47
C THR A 256 -19.01 4.25 27.04
N PRO A 257 -18.91 5.33 26.26
CA PRO A 257 -20.07 6.01 25.70
C PRO A 257 -20.95 5.14 24.78
N PHE A 258 -20.47 3.94 24.43
CA PHE A 258 -21.15 2.99 23.54
C PHE A 258 -21.87 1.87 24.30
N GLU A 259 -21.93 1.93 25.64
CA GLU A 259 -22.57 0.90 26.44
C GLU A 259 -24.03 0.67 26.01
N GLY A 260 -24.37 -0.60 25.78
CA GLY A 260 -25.71 -1.01 25.33
C GLY A 260 -25.94 -0.87 23.81
N ARG A 261 -24.95 -0.41 23.03
CA ARG A 261 -25.02 -0.33 21.56
C ARG A 261 -24.28 -1.51 20.94
N PHE A 262 -24.90 -2.19 19.97
CA PHE A 262 -24.20 -3.24 19.23
C PHE A 262 -23.24 -2.58 18.24
N VAL A 263 -21.98 -3.03 18.27
CA VAL A 263 -20.90 -2.61 17.38
C VAL A 263 -20.25 -3.86 16.81
N GLY A 264 -20.03 -3.90 15.49
CA GLY A 264 -19.35 -5.01 14.84
C GLY A 264 -20.22 -5.71 13.80
N PHE A 265 -19.96 -6.99 13.56
CA PHE A 265 -20.60 -7.74 12.50
C PHE A 265 -21.91 -8.37 12.96
N ASP A 266 -23.03 -8.12 12.22
CA ASP A 266 -24.21 -8.97 12.32
C ASP A 266 -23.85 -10.37 11.81
N HIS A 267 -23.31 -10.43 10.58
CA HIS A 267 -22.73 -11.65 10.02
C HIS A 267 -21.73 -11.36 8.91
N GLN A 268 -20.82 -12.32 8.68
CA GLN A 268 -19.93 -12.35 7.51
C GLN A 268 -19.72 -13.77 7.04
N TYR A 269 -19.74 -13.95 5.73
CA TYR A 269 -19.43 -15.20 5.03
C TYR A 269 -18.34 -14.94 4.00
N GLN A 270 -17.16 -15.53 4.20
CA GLN A 270 -16.07 -15.51 3.24
C GLN A 270 -15.90 -16.91 2.67
N SER A 271 -16.15 -17.11 1.39
CA SER A 271 -15.93 -18.37 0.71
C SER A 271 -14.86 -18.22 -0.37
N GLY A 272 -14.07 -19.25 -0.54
CA GLY A 272 -13.00 -19.29 -1.51
C GLY A 272 -12.91 -20.66 -2.18
N LEU A 273 -12.62 -20.61 -3.48
CA LEU A 273 -12.32 -21.78 -4.30
C LEU A 273 -11.04 -21.51 -5.06
N SER A 274 -10.13 -22.47 -5.10
CA SER A 274 -9.02 -22.47 -6.05
C SER A 274 -8.83 -23.87 -6.64
N LEU A 275 -8.47 -23.92 -7.93
CA LEU A 275 -8.18 -25.15 -8.66
C LEU A 275 -7.03 -24.89 -9.63
N GLY A 276 -5.99 -25.70 -9.56
CA GLY A 276 -4.85 -25.67 -10.47
C GLY A 276 -4.51 -27.06 -10.98
N GLY A 277 -3.92 -27.12 -12.17
CA GLY A 277 -3.51 -28.37 -12.76
C GLY A 277 -3.01 -28.24 -14.20
N PRO A 278 -2.64 -29.35 -14.85
CA PRO A 278 -2.19 -29.37 -16.22
C PRO A 278 -3.38 -29.34 -17.20
N ILE A 279 -3.32 -28.43 -18.20
CA ILE A 279 -4.06 -28.58 -19.46
C ILE A 279 -3.32 -29.60 -20.35
N LYS A 280 -1.98 -29.47 -20.36
CA LYS A 280 -1.06 -30.43 -20.98
C LYS A 280 0.15 -30.58 -20.08
N ARG A 281 0.38 -31.79 -19.54
CA ARG A 281 1.52 -32.06 -18.65
C ARG A 281 2.84 -31.58 -19.27
N ASP A 282 3.72 -31.06 -18.44
CA ASP A 282 5.05 -30.52 -18.75
C ASP A 282 5.04 -29.34 -19.76
N LYS A 283 3.84 -28.81 -20.10
CA LYS A 283 3.73 -27.78 -21.15
C LYS A 283 2.76 -26.64 -20.83
N ILE A 284 1.54 -26.93 -20.42
CA ILE A 284 0.50 -25.91 -20.20
C ILE A 284 -0.25 -26.20 -18.91
N TRP A 285 -0.31 -25.22 -18.05
CA TRP A 285 -0.99 -25.29 -16.75
C TRP A 285 -1.94 -24.12 -16.56
N PHE A 286 -2.93 -24.34 -15.71
CA PHE A 286 -3.86 -23.30 -15.30
C PHE A 286 -3.95 -23.22 -13.77
N LEU A 287 -4.31 -22.06 -13.27
CA LEU A 287 -4.84 -21.80 -11.94
C LEU A 287 -6.09 -20.93 -12.09
N THR A 288 -7.18 -21.32 -11.48
CA THR A 288 -8.33 -20.45 -11.29
C THR A 288 -8.66 -20.32 -9.83
N SER A 289 -9.14 -19.15 -9.42
CA SER A 289 -9.71 -18.96 -8.09
C SER A 289 -10.92 -18.02 -8.13
N PHE A 290 -11.77 -18.16 -7.12
CA PHE A 290 -12.93 -17.32 -6.92
C PHE A 290 -13.10 -17.05 -5.43
N ASN A 291 -13.24 -15.78 -5.06
CA ASN A 291 -13.53 -15.35 -3.70
C ASN A 291 -14.84 -14.58 -3.66
N LEU A 292 -15.62 -14.86 -2.63
CA LEU A 292 -16.83 -14.17 -2.26
C LEU A 292 -16.72 -13.75 -0.79
N ASP A 293 -16.94 -12.46 -0.50
CA ASP A 293 -17.02 -11.94 0.87
C ASP A 293 -18.30 -11.11 0.99
N LYS A 294 -19.24 -11.61 1.81
CA LYS A 294 -20.49 -10.94 2.14
C LYS A 294 -20.49 -10.57 3.61
N GLN A 295 -20.69 -9.29 3.90
CA GLN A 295 -20.68 -8.79 5.27
C GLN A 295 -21.81 -7.79 5.52
N VAL A 296 -22.35 -7.90 6.73
CA VAL A 296 -23.29 -6.93 7.30
C VAL A 296 -22.72 -6.51 8.64
N TYR A 297 -22.47 -5.22 8.81
CA TYR A 297 -21.85 -4.71 10.04
C TYR A 297 -22.39 -3.33 10.44
N TYR A 298 -22.29 -3.00 11.73
CA TYR A 298 -22.69 -1.74 12.33
C TYR A 298 -21.47 -0.88 12.64
N VAL A 299 -21.55 0.40 12.25
CA VAL A 299 -20.47 1.36 12.51
C VAL A 299 -20.59 1.90 13.94
N GLN A 300 -19.43 2.01 14.58
CA GLN A 300 -19.34 2.54 15.93
C GLN A 300 -19.66 4.04 15.96
N GLY A 301 -20.54 4.44 16.91
CA GLY A 301 -20.85 5.84 17.15
C GLY A 301 -21.77 6.49 16.11
N PHE A 302 -22.36 5.72 15.19
CA PHE A 302 -23.34 6.24 14.24
C PHE A 302 -24.42 7.06 14.99
N PRO A 303 -24.82 8.28 14.52
CA PRO A 303 -25.70 9.16 15.26
C PRO A 303 -27.02 8.50 15.63
N ALA A 304 -27.41 8.65 16.91
CA ALA A 304 -28.63 8.04 17.47
C ALA A 304 -29.94 8.72 16.99
N LEU A 305 -29.85 9.76 16.17
CA LEU A 305 -30.97 10.57 15.74
C LEU A 305 -31.83 9.86 14.67
N GLU A 306 -31.27 8.89 13.97
CA GLU A 306 -31.96 8.14 12.93
C GLU A 306 -31.66 6.66 13.11
N ASP A 307 -32.65 5.84 12.94
CA ASP A 307 -32.66 4.39 12.96
C ASP A 307 -31.31 3.72 13.34
N GLN A 308 -31.13 3.45 14.63
CA GLN A 308 -29.90 2.81 15.18
C GLN A 308 -29.57 1.46 14.53
N ASN A 309 -30.35 1.01 13.59
CA ASN A 309 -30.30 -0.26 12.89
C ASN A 309 -29.95 -0.15 11.40
N ALA A 310 -29.18 0.86 10.97
CA ALA A 310 -28.69 0.96 9.60
C ALA A 310 -27.35 0.23 9.44
N PRO A 311 -27.32 -1.07 9.14
CA PRO A 311 -26.07 -1.77 8.87
C PRO A 311 -25.50 -1.36 7.50
N ILE A 312 -24.18 -1.50 7.37
CA ILE A 312 -23.53 -1.46 6.06
C ILE A 312 -23.55 -2.87 5.49
N HIS A 313 -24.08 -3.03 4.26
CA HIS A 313 -23.94 -4.26 3.49
C HIS A 313 -22.80 -4.11 2.51
N LYS A 314 -21.90 -5.10 2.52
CA LYS A 314 -20.73 -5.10 1.68
C LYS A 314 -20.56 -6.44 0.99
N ASP A 315 -20.54 -6.43 -0.33
CA ASP A 315 -20.35 -7.60 -1.18
C ASP A 315 -19.08 -7.44 -2.01
N ILE A 316 -18.16 -8.43 -1.96
CA ILE A 316 -16.91 -8.44 -2.72
C ILE A 316 -16.81 -9.74 -3.51
N TYR A 317 -16.49 -9.64 -4.81
CA TYR A 317 -16.29 -10.75 -5.72
C TYR A 317 -14.94 -10.65 -6.39
N SER A 318 -14.15 -11.74 -6.42
CA SER A 318 -12.81 -11.72 -6.99
C SER A 318 -12.49 -13.01 -7.76
N PRO A 319 -12.97 -13.17 -9.01
CA PRO A 319 -12.51 -14.23 -9.92
C PRO A 319 -11.08 -13.94 -10.42
N PHE A 320 -10.28 -14.99 -10.54
CA PHE A 320 -8.91 -14.97 -11.03
C PHE A 320 -8.65 -16.16 -11.94
N LEU A 321 -7.90 -15.95 -13.02
CA LEU A 321 -7.40 -16.98 -13.92
C LEU A 321 -5.94 -16.69 -14.29
N LYS A 322 -5.09 -17.72 -14.23
CA LYS A 322 -3.69 -17.69 -14.65
C LYS A 322 -3.38 -18.90 -15.52
N LEU A 323 -2.80 -18.66 -16.67
CA LEU A 323 -2.30 -19.66 -17.59
C LEU A 323 -0.78 -19.57 -17.66
N THR A 324 -0.10 -20.69 -17.50
CA THR A 324 1.36 -20.81 -17.64
C THR A 324 1.66 -21.75 -18.78
N TRP A 325 2.48 -21.32 -19.73
CA TRP A 325 2.86 -22.10 -20.89
C TRP A 325 4.38 -22.13 -21.03
N GLN A 326 4.98 -23.31 -20.96
CA GLN A 326 6.37 -23.57 -21.32
C GLN A 326 6.45 -23.79 -22.81
N LEU A 327 6.82 -22.73 -23.55
CA LEU A 327 6.90 -22.74 -25.02
C LEU A 327 8.05 -23.63 -25.48
N THR A 328 9.23 -23.43 -24.88
CA THR A 328 10.45 -24.22 -25.06
C THR A 328 11.09 -24.45 -23.70
N GLU A 329 12.17 -25.19 -23.58
CA GLU A 329 12.93 -25.31 -22.32
C GLU A 329 13.45 -23.98 -21.80
N LYS A 330 13.60 -22.98 -22.68
CA LYS A 330 14.17 -21.64 -22.39
C LYS A 330 13.14 -20.53 -22.37
N ASP A 331 11.93 -20.76 -22.85
CA ASP A 331 10.89 -19.75 -23.00
C ASP A 331 9.62 -20.15 -22.23
N LYS A 332 9.21 -19.29 -21.30
CA LYS A 332 7.99 -19.43 -20.51
C LYS A 332 7.08 -18.24 -20.69
N LEU A 333 5.81 -18.47 -21.01
CA LEU A 333 4.76 -17.46 -21.12
C LEU A 333 3.76 -17.63 -19.98
N VAL A 334 3.35 -16.51 -19.37
CA VAL A 334 2.29 -16.48 -18.34
C VAL A 334 1.29 -15.39 -18.67
N ALA A 335 0.02 -15.76 -18.76
CA ALA A 335 -1.08 -14.81 -18.88
C ALA A 335 -1.96 -14.92 -17.62
N SER A 336 -2.33 -13.77 -17.05
CA SER A 336 -3.30 -13.76 -15.96
C SER A 336 -4.30 -12.63 -16.12
N GLY A 337 -5.48 -12.86 -15.56
CA GLY A 337 -6.55 -11.88 -15.50
C GLY A 337 -7.34 -12.04 -14.23
N TYR A 338 -7.68 -10.95 -13.58
CA TYR A 338 -8.65 -10.97 -12.51
C TYR A 338 -9.57 -9.75 -12.58
N TRP A 339 -10.76 -9.95 -12.07
CA TRP A 339 -11.73 -8.90 -11.85
C TRP A 339 -11.97 -8.78 -10.35
N ARG A 340 -12.21 -7.56 -9.87
CA ARG A 340 -12.69 -7.32 -8.53
C ARG A 340 -13.92 -6.43 -8.60
N GLY A 341 -15.03 -6.92 -8.08
CA GLY A 341 -16.25 -6.16 -7.87
C GLY A 341 -16.48 -5.93 -6.38
N TYR A 342 -17.01 -4.77 -6.06
CA TYR A 342 -17.25 -4.35 -4.71
C TYR A 342 -18.48 -3.45 -4.68
N TYR A 343 -19.44 -3.84 -3.89
CA TYR A 343 -20.62 -3.04 -3.59
C TYR A 343 -20.64 -2.73 -2.10
N ASP A 344 -20.95 -1.50 -1.73
CA ASP A 344 -21.01 -1.00 -0.36
C ASP A 344 -22.19 -0.02 -0.25
N ASP A 345 -23.20 -0.34 0.52
CA ASP A 345 -24.20 0.65 0.90
C ASP A 345 -23.75 1.41 2.16
N ASN A 346 -24.24 2.62 2.35
CA ASN A 346 -23.86 3.49 3.47
C ASN A 346 -22.34 3.72 3.60
N ARG A 347 -21.63 3.81 2.48
CA ARG A 347 -20.22 4.16 2.49
C ARG A 347 -19.98 5.48 3.22
N ASP A 348 -18.84 5.55 3.94
CA ASP A 348 -18.40 6.67 4.76
C ASP A 348 -19.28 6.93 6.00
N ALA A 349 -20.17 6.00 6.38
CA ALA A 349 -20.87 6.05 7.65
C ALA A 349 -19.88 6.19 8.80
N SER A 350 -20.14 7.15 9.69
CA SER A 350 -19.25 7.49 10.82
C SER A 350 -20.07 8.12 11.95
N TRP A 351 -19.41 8.39 13.07
CA TRP A 351 -20.04 9.02 14.24
C TRP A 351 -20.65 10.41 13.97
N ASN A 352 -20.18 11.12 12.95
CA ASN A 352 -20.62 12.46 12.58
C ASN A 352 -21.39 12.52 11.25
N ARG A 353 -21.96 11.41 10.78
CA ARG A 353 -22.75 11.34 9.56
C ARG A 353 -24.09 10.66 9.81
N THR A 354 -25.17 11.23 9.29
CA THR A 354 -26.44 10.53 9.18
C THR A 354 -26.42 9.54 8.00
N ARG A 355 -27.39 8.63 7.94
CA ARG A 355 -27.48 7.63 6.86
C ARG A 355 -27.60 8.29 5.48
N ASP A 356 -28.44 9.31 5.38
CA ASP A 356 -28.74 9.98 4.12
C ASP A 356 -27.56 10.78 3.55
N THR A 357 -26.58 11.11 4.39
CA THR A 357 -25.30 11.73 3.97
C THR A 357 -24.24 10.72 3.56
N THR A 358 -24.57 9.44 3.45
CA THR A 358 -23.67 8.39 2.96
C THR A 358 -23.91 8.13 1.47
N TRP A 359 -22.99 7.46 0.83
CA TRP A 359 -23.13 6.98 -0.55
C TRP A 359 -23.41 5.49 -0.63
N ASP A 360 -24.09 5.10 -1.71
CA ASP A 360 -23.96 3.75 -2.22
C ASP A 360 -22.79 3.70 -3.20
N GLU A 361 -21.87 2.75 -3.00
CA GLU A 361 -20.68 2.59 -3.83
C GLU A 361 -20.78 1.33 -4.67
N ASP A 362 -20.62 1.48 -5.99
CA ASP A 362 -20.33 0.38 -6.93
C ASP A 362 -18.96 0.63 -7.53
N ARG A 363 -18.01 -0.27 -7.25
CA ARG A 363 -16.68 -0.21 -7.83
C ARG A 363 -16.19 -1.56 -8.28
N GLY A 364 -15.42 -1.54 -9.36
CA GLY A 364 -14.85 -2.78 -9.87
C GLY A 364 -13.98 -2.56 -11.09
N GLY A 365 -13.30 -3.61 -11.48
CA GLY A 365 -12.42 -3.49 -12.63
C GLY A 365 -11.65 -4.76 -12.96
N TRP A 366 -10.87 -4.66 -14.02
CA TRP A 366 -10.04 -5.72 -14.55
C TRP A 366 -8.56 -5.36 -14.46
N LEU A 367 -7.72 -6.35 -14.14
CA LEU A 367 -6.30 -6.31 -14.40
C LEU A 367 -5.92 -7.53 -15.24
N PHE A 368 -5.39 -7.28 -16.43
CA PHE A 368 -4.80 -8.29 -17.29
C PHE A 368 -3.30 -8.15 -17.30
N THR A 369 -2.59 -9.28 -17.24
CA THR A 369 -1.13 -9.31 -17.35
C THR A 369 -0.71 -10.35 -18.37
N LEU A 370 0.36 -10.05 -19.06
CA LEU A 370 1.01 -10.95 -19.97
C LEU A 370 2.51 -10.91 -19.69
N GLN A 371 3.14 -12.05 -19.51
CA GLN A 371 4.52 -12.18 -19.07
C GLN A 371 5.25 -13.27 -19.86
N TRP A 372 6.51 -13.04 -20.33
CA TRP A 372 7.44 -14.02 -20.94
C TRP A 372 8.83 -13.97 -20.31
N THR A 373 9.39 -15.04 -19.94
CA THR A 373 10.75 -15.20 -19.49
C THR A 373 11.53 -15.96 -20.54
N LYS A 374 12.71 -15.48 -20.88
CA LYS A 374 13.66 -16.18 -21.74
C LYS A 374 14.99 -16.35 -21.04
N VAL A 375 15.40 -17.58 -20.83
CA VAL A 375 16.73 -17.97 -20.36
C VAL A 375 17.56 -18.30 -21.60
N PHE A 376 18.38 -17.38 -22.09
CA PHE A 376 19.24 -17.62 -23.27
C PHE A 376 20.29 -18.69 -22.94
N ASN A 377 20.94 -18.54 -21.79
CA ASN A 377 21.91 -19.48 -21.20
C ASN A 377 22.01 -19.23 -19.68
N ALA A 378 22.92 -19.93 -19.00
CA ALA A 378 23.10 -19.78 -17.54
C ALA A 378 23.45 -18.35 -17.10
N ASN A 379 23.98 -17.53 -18.01
CA ASN A 379 24.46 -16.18 -17.70
C ASN A 379 23.58 -15.06 -18.24
N LEU A 380 22.55 -15.34 -19.05
CA LEU A 380 21.74 -14.29 -19.66
C LEU A 380 20.25 -14.61 -19.57
N LEU A 381 19.52 -13.75 -18.83
CA LEU A 381 18.09 -13.83 -18.57
C LEU A 381 17.42 -12.55 -19.06
N PHE A 382 16.32 -12.68 -19.79
CA PHE A 382 15.51 -11.59 -20.27
C PHE A 382 14.08 -11.73 -19.76
N ASN A 383 13.48 -10.60 -19.39
CA ASN A 383 12.12 -10.50 -18.90
C ASN A 383 11.43 -9.27 -19.49
N LEU A 384 10.18 -9.41 -19.87
CA LEU A 384 9.34 -8.32 -20.36
C LEU A 384 7.90 -8.49 -19.82
N LYS A 385 7.18 -7.57 -19.27
CA LYS A 385 5.83 -7.60 -18.69
C LYS A 385 4.96 -6.54 -19.34
N GLY A 386 3.74 -6.93 -19.72
CA GLY A 386 2.70 -5.99 -20.13
C GLY A 386 1.49 -6.12 -19.22
N SER A 387 0.81 -5.02 -18.92
CA SER A 387 -0.47 -5.08 -18.21
C SER A 387 -1.43 -3.98 -18.66
N TYR A 388 -2.71 -4.28 -18.53
CA TYR A 388 -3.81 -3.35 -18.70
C TYR A 388 -4.75 -3.40 -17.51
N TYR A 389 -5.01 -2.24 -16.95
CA TYR A 389 -5.87 -1.99 -15.80
C TYR A 389 -7.03 -1.11 -16.24
N ASP A 390 -8.26 -1.50 -15.91
CA ASP A 390 -9.48 -0.72 -16.12
C ASP A 390 -10.34 -0.82 -14.85
N PHE A 391 -10.63 0.30 -14.22
CA PHE A 391 -11.32 0.37 -12.95
C PHE A 391 -12.33 1.51 -12.95
N HIS A 392 -13.53 1.23 -12.46
CA HIS A 392 -14.57 2.22 -12.21
C HIS A 392 -14.90 2.32 -10.71
N GLN A 393 -15.37 3.48 -10.31
CA GLN A 393 -15.94 3.74 -9.00
C GLN A 393 -17.10 4.70 -9.16
N TYR A 394 -18.29 4.26 -8.82
CA TYR A 394 -19.51 5.04 -8.86
C TYR A 394 -19.97 5.26 -7.42
N LEU A 395 -20.21 6.52 -7.08
CA LEU A 395 -20.71 6.95 -5.78
C LEU A 395 -22.06 7.61 -6.04
N LEU A 396 -23.11 7.02 -5.49
CA LEU A 396 -24.49 7.42 -5.74
C LEU A 396 -25.09 7.99 -4.45
N SER A 397 -25.60 9.21 -4.51
CA SER A 397 -26.31 9.85 -3.41
C SER A 397 -27.63 9.13 -3.11
N LYS A 398 -28.04 9.10 -1.86
CA LYS A 398 -29.29 8.47 -1.44
C LYS A 398 -30.53 9.37 -1.69
N ASN A 399 -30.32 10.67 -1.81
CA ASN A 399 -31.38 11.66 -2.05
C ASN A 399 -30.82 12.86 -2.79
N ASP A 400 -31.69 13.84 -3.08
CA ASP A 400 -31.36 15.06 -3.83
C ASP A 400 -30.93 16.25 -2.95
N GLU A 401 -30.87 16.09 -1.62
CA GLU A 401 -30.48 17.16 -0.71
C GLU A 401 -28.97 17.37 -0.67
N ALA A 402 -28.54 18.61 -0.56
CA ALA A 402 -27.14 18.93 -0.27
C ALA A 402 -26.79 18.56 1.18
N PRO A 403 -25.53 18.20 1.50
CA PRO A 403 -25.12 17.93 2.87
C PRO A 403 -25.16 19.20 3.72
N TRP A 404 -25.62 19.05 4.97
CA TRP A 404 -25.66 20.10 5.96
C TRP A 404 -24.64 19.84 7.03
N PHE A 405 -23.78 20.82 7.27
CA PHE A 405 -22.74 20.73 8.30
C PHE A 405 -23.17 21.50 9.53
N ASN A 406 -23.53 20.80 10.61
CA ASN A 406 -23.79 21.43 11.90
C ASN A 406 -22.48 21.74 12.62
N ILE A 407 -22.00 22.97 12.49
CA ILE A 407 -20.72 23.41 13.07
C ILE A 407 -20.78 23.39 14.61
N ALA A 408 -21.95 23.64 15.19
CA ALA A 408 -22.15 23.61 16.64
C ALA A 408 -21.98 22.20 17.21
N GLN A 409 -22.28 21.16 16.42
CA GLN A 409 -22.18 19.75 16.79
C GLN A 409 -20.95 19.08 16.14
N ASN A 410 -19.83 19.79 16.11
CA ASN A 410 -18.57 19.28 15.59
C ASN A 410 -18.67 18.72 14.16
N TRP A 411 -19.24 19.52 13.25
CA TRP A 411 -19.38 19.14 11.85
C TRP A 411 -20.23 17.86 11.64
N LEU A 412 -21.32 17.72 12.40
CA LEU A 412 -22.29 16.67 12.10
C LEU A 412 -22.86 16.88 10.70
N TRP A 413 -22.82 15.83 9.88
CA TRP A 413 -23.37 15.81 8.52
C TRP A 413 -24.82 15.36 8.55
N GLU A 414 -25.71 16.21 8.07
CA GLU A 414 -27.16 16.00 7.96
C GLU A 414 -27.62 16.21 6.52
N GLY A 415 -28.88 15.92 6.19
CA GLY A 415 -29.42 16.01 4.82
C GLY A 415 -28.95 14.89 3.91
N GLY A 416 -28.57 15.21 2.69
CA GLY A 416 -28.08 14.24 1.70
C GLY A 416 -26.59 14.40 1.40
N TYR A 417 -26.10 13.72 0.34
CA TYR A 417 -24.78 13.98 -0.22
C TYR A 417 -24.84 14.95 -1.42
N GLY A 418 -26.00 15.08 -2.07
CA GLY A 418 -26.32 16.05 -3.11
C GLY A 418 -25.61 15.84 -4.45
N SER A 419 -24.83 14.79 -4.64
CA SER A 419 -24.15 14.54 -5.92
C SER A 419 -23.80 13.09 -6.17
N ASP A 420 -23.90 12.69 -7.43
CA ASP A 420 -23.39 11.41 -7.93
C ASP A 420 -22.04 11.59 -8.62
N TRP A 421 -21.18 10.59 -8.53
CA TRP A 421 -19.84 10.64 -9.09
C TRP A 421 -19.53 9.36 -9.87
N TRP A 422 -19.09 9.51 -11.11
CA TRP A 422 -18.61 8.44 -11.97
C TRP A 422 -17.12 8.64 -12.25
N LEU A 423 -16.29 7.78 -11.67
CA LEU A 423 -14.84 7.85 -11.70
C LEU A 423 -14.31 6.64 -12.49
N ASN A 424 -13.65 6.88 -13.61
CA ASN A 424 -13.04 5.81 -14.39
C ASN A 424 -11.53 6.01 -14.47
N ARG A 425 -10.75 4.97 -14.24
CA ARG A 425 -9.30 4.97 -14.17
C ARG A 425 -8.74 3.85 -15.02
N ARG A 426 -7.76 4.17 -15.84
CA ARG A 426 -7.13 3.20 -16.74
C ARG A 426 -5.63 3.36 -16.70
N ARG A 427 -4.92 2.24 -16.90
CA ARG A 427 -3.47 2.19 -16.94
C ARG A 427 -3.00 1.12 -17.89
N PHE A 428 -2.02 1.47 -18.70
CA PHE A 428 -1.22 0.55 -19.49
C PHE A 428 0.21 0.58 -18.97
N GLN A 429 0.86 -0.58 -18.81
CA GLN A 429 2.23 -0.68 -18.33
C GLN A 429 3.02 -1.66 -19.19
N ILE A 430 4.31 -1.34 -19.39
CA ILE A 430 5.33 -2.25 -19.93
C ILE A 430 6.55 -2.14 -19.03
N ASN A 431 7.07 -3.28 -18.57
CA ASN A 431 8.33 -3.37 -17.83
C ASN A 431 9.23 -4.40 -18.52
N GLN A 432 10.49 -4.06 -18.72
CA GLN A 432 11.49 -4.95 -19.32
C GLN A 432 12.76 -4.92 -18.48
N ASP A 433 13.39 -6.08 -18.26
CA ASP A 433 14.73 -6.19 -17.72
C ASP A 433 15.56 -7.28 -18.40
N LEU A 434 16.86 -7.07 -18.37
CA LEU A 434 17.90 -7.98 -18.81
C LEU A 434 18.87 -8.18 -17.65
N THR A 435 19.12 -9.45 -17.28
CA THR A 435 20.12 -9.81 -16.25
C THR A 435 21.25 -10.55 -16.91
N TYR A 436 22.48 -10.10 -16.66
CA TYR A 436 23.70 -10.70 -17.18
C TYR A 436 24.71 -10.97 -16.08
N PHE A 437 25.16 -12.22 -15.98
CA PHE A 437 26.13 -12.68 -14.99
C PHE A 437 27.52 -12.77 -15.59
N VAL A 438 28.51 -12.22 -14.88
CA VAL A 438 29.94 -12.27 -15.25
C VAL A 438 30.73 -12.77 -14.06
N ASP A 439 31.41 -13.90 -14.19
CA ASP A 439 32.07 -14.57 -13.06
C ASP A 439 33.56 -14.25 -12.91
N ASP A 440 34.19 -13.58 -13.89
CA ASP A 440 35.65 -13.44 -13.98
C ASP A 440 36.16 -12.02 -14.19
N TRP A 441 35.46 -11.02 -13.70
CA TRP A 441 35.88 -9.62 -13.83
C TRP A 441 36.02 -8.97 -12.43
N TYR A 442 37.20 -9.14 -11.81
CA TYR A 442 37.48 -8.68 -10.43
C TYR A 442 36.43 -9.14 -9.40
N GLY A 443 35.99 -10.38 -9.51
CA GLY A 443 34.91 -10.98 -8.74
C GLY A 443 33.76 -11.47 -9.61
N SER A 444 32.57 -11.64 -9.05
CA SER A 444 31.38 -11.99 -9.79
C SER A 444 30.42 -10.82 -9.83
N HIS A 445 29.83 -10.54 -10.98
CA HIS A 445 28.86 -9.48 -11.20
C HIS A 445 27.50 -10.04 -11.61
N GLU A 446 26.45 -9.44 -11.10
CA GLU A 446 25.10 -9.58 -11.61
C GLU A 446 24.62 -8.22 -12.09
N PHE A 447 24.84 -7.94 -13.38
CA PHE A 447 24.32 -6.76 -14.03
C PHE A 447 22.84 -6.94 -14.35
N LYS A 448 22.01 -5.99 -13.92
CA LYS A 448 20.60 -5.93 -14.31
C LYS A 448 20.28 -4.52 -14.83
N ALA A 449 19.74 -4.44 -16.03
CA ALA A 449 19.32 -3.17 -16.62
C ALA A 449 17.94 -3.33 -17.22
N GLY A 450 17.16 -2.24 -17.24
CA GLY A 450 15.82 -2.32 -17.79
C GLY A 450 15.11 -0.98 -17.86
N PHE A 451 13.86 -1.06 -18.33
CA PHE A 451 12.98 0.09 -18.33
C PHE A 451 11.58 -0.27 -17.85
N GLY A 452 10.86 0.75 -17.36
CA GLY A 452 9.43 0.71 -17.09
C GLY A 452 8.73 1.86 -17.79
N PHE A 453 7.61 1.58 -18.42
CA PHE A 453 6.73 2.57 -19.04
C PHE A 453 5.32 2.42 -18.49
N GLU A 454 4.70 3.55 -18.18
CA GLU A 454 3.33 3.64 -17.70
C GLU A 454 2.62 4.78 -18.41
N TYR A 455 1.42 4.51 -18.93
CA TYR A 455 0.47 5.50 -19.37
C TYR A 455 -0.84 5.29 -18.63
N ALA A 456 -1.26 6.27 -17.85
CA ALA A 456 -2.51 6.23 -17.11
C ALA A 456 -3.38 7.44 -17.43
N TRP A 457 -4.70 7.25 -17.37
CA TRP A 457 -5.66 8.34 -17.52
C TRP A 457 -6.87 8.14 -16.64
N HIS A 458 -7.46 9.24 -16.27
CA HIS A 458 -8.62 9.32 -15.41
C HIS A 458 -9.68 10.23 -16.00
N THR A 459 -10.94 9.80 -15.92
CA THR A 459 -12.09 10.63 -16.21
C THR A 459 -13.02 10.67 -15.02
N GLN A 460 -13.47 11.86 -14.67
CA GLN A 460 -14.49 12.09 -13.65
C GLN A 460 -15.67 12.82 -14.28
N ASP A 461 -16.85 12.29 -14.01
CA ASP A 461 -18.12 12.93 -14.28
C ASP A 461 -18.89 13.06 -12.96
N SER A 462 -19.51 14.19 -12.68
CA SER A 462 -20.38 14.37 -11.51
C SER A 462 -21.71 14.99 -11.93
N LEU A 463 -22.78 14.58 -11.27
CA LEU A 463 -24.09 15.17 -11.34
C LEU A 463 -24.40 15.76 -9.96
N CYS A 464 -24.63 17.06 -9.87
CA CYS A 464 -25.13 17.68 -8.65
C CYS A 464 -26.65 17.69 -8.68
N HIS A 465 -27.29 17.23 -7.62
CA HIS A 465 -28.74 17.26 -7.47
C HIS A 465 -29.21 18.68 -7.17
N GLN A 466 -30.43 18.99 -7.48
CA GLN A 466 -31.04 20.31 -7.18
C GLN A 466 -31.67 20.24 -5.79
N ASP A 467 -31.02 20.82 -4.80
CA ASP A 467 -31.62 20.96 -3.48
C ASP A 467 -32.86 21.87 -3.55
N PRO A 468 -34.03 21.41 -3.16
CA PRO A 468 -35.29 22.17 -3.31
C PRO A 468 -35.29 23.52 -2.60
N ARG A 469 -34.50 23.68 -1.53
CA ARG A 469 -34.42 24.95 -0.76
C ARG A 469 -33.82 26.11 -1.53
N PHE A 470 -33.02 25.80 -2.57
CA PHE A 470 -32.29 26.79 -3.38
C PHE A 470 -32.79 26.86 -4.81
N GLU A 471 -34.01 26.38 -5.10
CA GLU A 471 -34.58 26.45 -6.43
C GLU A 471 -34.69 27.92 -6.89
N GLY A 472 -34.10 28.26 -8.04
CA GLY A 472 -34.12 29.61 -8.60
C GLY A 472 -33.16 30.62 -7.92
N MET A 473 -32.44 30.26 -6.84
CA MET A 473 -31.54 31.19 -6.14
C MET A 473 -30.19 31.39 -6.85
N PHE A 474 -29.71 30.38 -7.56
CA PHE A 474 -28.38 30.41 -8.19
C PHE A 474 -28.45 30.54 -9.71
N PRO A 475 -27.35 31.03 -10.38
CA PRO A 475 -27.28 31.08 -11.83
C PRO A 475 -27.47 29.70 -12.48
N PRO A 476 -27.95 29.62 -13.73
CA PRO A 476 -28.10 28.33 -14.41
C PRO A 476 -26.83 27.49 -14.42
N GLY A 477 -26.96 26.21 -14.08
CA GLY A 477 -25.83 25.27 -13.98
C GLY A 477 -25.11 25.21 -12.65
N PHE A 478 -25.42 26.13 -11.72
CA PHE A 478 -24.89 26.13 -10.36
C PHE A 478 -25.90 25.55 -9.38
N LYS A 479 -25.42 24.72 -8.46
CA LYS A 479 -26.23 24.06 -7.45
C LYS A 479 -25.53 24.09 -6.09
N ALA A 480 -26.30 24.00 -5.00
CA ALA A 480 -25.74 23.84 -3.66
C ALA A 480 -24.89 22.55 -3.58
N VAL A 481 -23.69 22.66 -3.05
CA VAL A 481 -22.76 21.55 -2.88
C VAL A 481 -22.66 21.15 -1.42
N ASP A 482 -22.58 22.13 -0.53
CA ASP A 482 -22.68 21.93 0.91
C ASP A 482 -23.29 23.18 1.60
N ILE A 483 -23.78 22.98 2.81
CA ILE A 483 -24.45 24.01 3.59
C ILE A 483 -23.89 23.96 5.00
N GLN A 484 -23.42 25.07 5.50
CA GLN A 484 -22.96 25.21 6.88
C GLN A 484 -24.06 25.91 7.72
N HIS A 485 -24.33 25.35 8.90
CA HIS A 485 -25.29 25.93 9.82
C HIS A 485 -24.84 25.80 11.29
N TRP A 486 -25.46 26.61 12.15
CA TRP A 486 -25.26 26.57 13.59
C TRP A 486 -26.60 26.22 14.27
N ASN A 487 -26.77 24.97 14.67
CA ASN A 487 -28.02 24.45 15.27
C ASN A 487 -29.29 24.86 14.47
N GLY A 488 -29.26 24.63 13.17
CA GLY A 488 -30.37 24.93 12.26
C GLY A 488 -30.40 26.34 11.68
N ILE A 489 -29.60 27.28 12.19
CA ILE A 489 -29.46 28.62 11.63
C ILE A 489 -28.46 28.58 10.47
N PRO A 490 -28.88 28.86 9.22
CA PRO A 490 -27.98 28.79 8.08
C PRO A 490 -26.86 29.83 8.19
N LEU A 491 -25.68 29.49 7.73
CA LEU A 491 -24.52 30.37 7.74
C LEU A 491 -23.99 30.60 6.32
N TRP A 492 -23.51 29.53 5.69
CA TRP A 492 -22.90 29.56 4.38
C TRP A 492 -23.38 28.43 3.50
N VAL A 493 -23.44 28.67 2.20
CA VAL A 493 -23.64 27.63 1.18
C VAL A 493 -22.50 27.70 0.20
N TRP A 494 -21.83 26.58 -0.02
CA TRP A 494 -20.92 26.43 -1.14
C TRP A 494 -21.71 26.02 -2.37
N VAL A 495 -21.58 26.79 -3.44
CA VAL A 495 -22.34 26.64 -4.69
C VAL A 495 -21.35 26.33 -5.80
N GLY A 496 -21.65 25.33 -6.64
CA GLY A 496 -20.72 24.94 -7.70
C GLY A 496 -21.38 24.29 -8.91
N GLU A 497 -20.63 24.25 -10.01
CA GLU A 497 -21.02 23.59 -11.25
C GLU A 497 -20.77 22.08 -11.22
N GLU A 498 -21.44 21.35 -12.12
CA GLU A 498 -21.14 19.95 -12.39
C GLU A 498 -19.75 19.76 -13.03
N ILE A 499 -19.09 18.62 -12.77
CA ILE A 499 -17.75 18.34 -13.24
C ILE A 499 -17.78 17.32 -14.37
N LYS A 500 -17.00 17.58 -15.44
CA LYS A 500 -16.58 16.56 -16.40
C LYS A 500 -15.14 16.85 -16.79
N LYS A 501 -14.21 16.08 -16.22
CA LYS A 501 -12.78 16.32 -16.40
C LYS A 501 -12.00 15.07 -16.73
N ARG A 502 -10.84 15.29 -17.35
CA ARG A 502 -9.85 14.23 -17.63
C ARG A 502 -8.46 14.72 -17.26
N ALA A 503 -7.63 13.79 -16.81
CA ALA A 503 -6.20 13.97 -16.59
C ALA A 503 -5.46 12.74 -17.10
N ASP A 504 -4.28 12.96 -17.65
CA ASP A 504 -3.42 11.93 -18.25
C ASP A 504 -2.02 12.01 -17.63
N LEU A 505 -1.35 10.86 -17.49
CA LEU A 505 -0.04 10.70 -16.87
C LEU A 505 0.82 9.74 -17.67
N ILE A 506 2.07 10.11 -17.95
CA ILE A 506 3.13 9.18 -18.39
C ILE A 506 4.24 9.17 -17.35
N GLN A 507 4.70 7.97 -17.02
CA GLN A 507 5.91 7.73 -16.25
C GLN A 507 6.79 6.76 -17.03
N PHE A 508 8.06 7.09 -17.16
CA PHE A 508 9.05 6.24 -17.82
C PHE A 508 10.31 6.21 -16.96
N GLY A 509 10.86 5.05 -16.71
CA GLY A 509 12.08 4.91 -15.92
C GLY A 509 13.07 3.96 -16.55
N LEU A 510 14.33 4.37 -16.61
CA LEU A 510 15.47 3.54 -16.97
C LEU A 510 16.27 3.23 -15.72
N PHE A 511 16.73 2.00 -15.58
CA PHE A 511 17.62 1.63 -14.48
C PHE A 511 18.76 0.72 -14.95
N ALA A 512 19.87 0.82 -14.22
CA ALA A 512 20.96 -0.13 -14.27
C ALA A 512 21.48 -0.38 -12.86
N GLN A 513 21.80 -1.63 -12.55
CA GLN A 513 22.32 -2.05 -11.25
C GLN A 513 23.29 -3.21 -11.39
N ASP A 514 24.17 -3.33 -10.41
CA ASP A 514 25.15 -4.40 -10.28
C ASP A 514 25.20 -4.92 -8.84
N ALA A 515 25.06 -6.22 -8.68
CA ALA A 515 25.42 -6.89 -7.43
C ALA A 515 26.83 -7.50 -7.61
N TRP A 516 27.85 -6.71 -7.22
CA TRP A 516 29.25 -7.05 -7.38
C TRP A 516 29.80 -7.79 -6.15
N SER A 517 29.92 -9.10 -6.24
CA SER A 517 30.58 -9.94 -5.24
C SER A 517 32.10 -9.92 -5.46
N VAL A 518 32.78 -8.96 -4.82
CA VAL A 518 34.26 -8.85 -4.86
C VAL A 518 34.93 -10.10 -4.31
N SER A 519 34.32 -10.69 -3.29
CA SER A 519 34.74 -11.93 -2.65
C SER A 519 33.55 -12.58 -1.94
N ARG A 520 33.75 -13.78 -1.34
CA ARG A 520 32.74 -14.42 -0.50
C ARG A 520 32.34 -13.56 0.73
N LYS A 521 33.14 -12.56 1.08
CA LYS A 521 32.98 -11.71 2.27
C LYS A 521 32.39 -10.34 1.97
N LEU A 522 32.47 -9.86 0.72
CA LEU A 522 32.14 -8.47 0.39
C LEU A 522 31.33 -8.39 -0.90
N VAL A 523 30.13 -7.83 -0.81
CA VAL A 523 29.24 -7.55 -1.93
C VAL A 523 28.89 -6.07 -1.95
N PHE A 524 29.04 -5.43 -3.11
CA PHE A 524 28.53 -4.09 -3.39
C PHE A 524 27.25 -4.20 -4.22
N ASN A 525 26.21 -3.49 -3.80
CA ASN A 525 24.97 -3.30 -4.56
C ASN A 525 24.97 -1.86 -5.07
N LEU A 526 25.26 -1.67 -6.34
CA LEU A 526 25.39 -0.35 -6.97
C LEU A 526 24.28 -0.19 -8.00
N GLY A 527 23.58 0.93 -7.99
CA GLY A 527 22.52 1.15 -8.94
C GLY A 527 22.18 2.62 -9.16
N GLY A 528 21.63 2.90 -10.31
CA GLY A 528 21.11 4.20 -10.68
C GLY A 528 19.82 4.06 -11.47
N ARG A 529 18.91 5.00 -11.27
CA ARG A 529 17.66 5.06 -11.99
C ARG A 529 17.38 6.49 -12.45
N LEU A 530 16.93 6.63 -13.70
CA LEU A 530 16.47 7.88 -14.28
C LEU A 530 14.98 7.74 -14.57
N ASP A 531 14.15 8.51 -13.87
CA ASP A 531 12.69 8.54 -14.06
C ASP A 531 12.30 9.84 -14.78
N PHE A 532 11.40 9.72 -15.75
CA PHE A 532 10.69 10.82 -16.38
C PHE A 532 9.23 10.80 -15.97
N TYR A 533 8.71 11.97 -15.59
CA TYR A 533 7.32 12.17 -15.19
C TYR A 533 6.71 13.23 -16.09
N ARG A 534 5.52 12.96 -16.65
CA ARG A 534 4.73 13.93 -17.38
C ARG A 534 3.26 13.79 -17.02
N HIS A 535 2.67 14.87 -16.58
CA HIS A 535 1.24 14.98 -16.30
C HIS A 535 0.66 16.11 -17.15
N TRP A 536 -0.56 15.92 -17.66
CA TRP A 536 -1.22 16.96 -18.47
C TRP A 536 -2.75 16.81 -18.44
N TYR A 537 -3.43 17.89 -18.77
CA TYR A 537 -4.85 17.90 -19.07
C TYR A 537 -5.01 17.95 -20.60
N PRO A 538 -5.69 16.96 -21.22
CA PRO A 538 -5.99 17.01 -22.65
C PRO A 538 -7.06 18.09 -22.94
N PRO A 539 -7.39 18.39 -24.22
CA PRO A 539 -8.50 19.29 -24.57
C PRO A 539 -9.82 18.88 -23.92
N GLN A 540 -10.50 19.82 -23.28
CA GLN A 540 -11.70 19.57 -22.47
C GLN A 540 -12.79 20.63 -22.70
N ARG A 541 -14.03 20.26 -22.33
CA ARG A 541 -15.21 21.11 -22.37
C ARG A 541 -15.93 21.07 -21.03
N LYS A 542 -16.56 22.19 -20.67
CA LYS A 542 -17.49 22.25 -19.53
C LYS A 542 -18.68 21.32 -19.76
N LYS A 543 -19.12 20.62 -18.72
CA LYS A 543 -20.24 19.65 -18.82
C LYS A 543 -21.54 20.37 -19.18
N TYR A 544 -21.88 21.43 -18.47
CA TYR A 544 -23.14 22.11 -18.61
C TYR A 544 -23.24 23.00 -19.85
N THR A 545 -22.25 23.85 -20.11
CA THR A 545 -22.28 24.83 -21.21
C THR A 545 -21.73 24.27 -22.52
N GLY A 546 -20.97 23.20 -22.52
CA GLY A 546 -20.21 22.68 -23.67
C GLY A 546 -19.05 23.60 -24.09
N GLU A 547 -18.80 24.68 -23.37
CA GLU A 547 -17.72 25.64 -23.61
C GLU A 547 -16.36 24.94 -23.62
N ILE A 548 -15.52 25.28 -24.58
CA ILE A 548 -14.14 24.80 -24.64
C ILE A 548 -13.34 25.52 -23.58
N VAL A 549 -12.77 24.77 -22.62
CA VAL A 549 -11.95 25.34 -21.55
C VAL A 549 -10.46 25.32 -21.86
N ASN A 550 -10.02 24.39 -22.72
CA ASN A 550 -8.69 24.36 -23.31
C ASN A 550 -8.73 23.66 -24.66
N GLU A 551 -8.25 24.32 -25.70
CA GLU A 551 -8.14 23.75 -27.05
C GLU A 551 -6.89 22.85 -27.17
N ASN A 552 -5.81 23.20 -26.47
CA ASN A 552 -4.56 22.48 -26.44
C ASN A 552 -4.35 21.78 -25.09
N SER A 553 -3.51 20.75 -25.09
CA SER A 553 -3.10 20.09 -23.85
C SER A 553 -2.30 21.05 -22.95
N ILE A 554 -2.66 21.10 -21.66
CA ILE A 554 -1.96 21.87 -20.64
C ILE A 554 -1.05 20.91 -19.88
N VAL A 555 0.27 21.05 -20.03
CA VAL A 555 1.26 20.28 -19.31
C VAL A 555 1.45 20.89 -17.93
N THR A 556 1.21 20.11 -16.86
CA THR A 556 1.33 20.56 -15.49
C THR A 556 2.64 20.14 -14.85
N MET A 557 3.23 19.04 -15.32
CA MET A 557 4.55 18.58 -14.88
C MET A 557 5.26 17.89 -16.05
N SER A 558 6.57 18.19 -16.23
CA SER A 558 7.43 17.45 -17.16
C SER A 558 8.87 17.50 -16.63
N THR A 559 9.36 16.40 -16.02
CA THR A 559 10.66 16.45 -15.33
C THR A 559 11.36 15.09 -15.32
N PHE A 560 12.71 15.15 -15.34
CA PHE A 560 13.58 14.00 -15.12
C PHE A 560 14.13 14.01 -13.69
N LYS A 561 14.22 12.83 -13.06
CA LYS A 561 14.77 12.66 -11.70
C LYS A 561 15.72 11.48 -11.66
N PHE A 562 16.91 11.69 -11.09
CA PHE A 562 17.91 10.65 -10.91
C PHE A 562 17.93 10.14 -9.47
N SER A 563 17.97 8.81 -9.32
CA SER A 563 17.90 8.07 -8.05
C SER A 563 19.10 7.16 -7.87
N PRO A 564 20.14 7.55 -7.13
CA PRO A 564 21.27 6.67 -6.79
C PRO A 564 20.86 5.64 -5.72
N ARG A 565 21.43 4.45 -5.82
CA ARG A 565 21.34 3.35 -4.82
C ARG A 565 22.73 2.79 -4.58
N ILE A 566 23.17 2.76 -3.34
CA ILE A 566 24.50 2.25 -2.96
C ILE A 566 24.32 1.36 -1.73
N GLY A 567 24.73 0.10 -1.85
CA GLY A 567 24.66 -0.86 -0.78
C GLY A 567 25.96 -1.61 -0.60
N ILE A 568 26.25 -2.01 0.63
CA ILE A 568 27.43 -2.80 1.00
C ILE A 568 26.96 -3.91 1.95
N ASN A 569 27.30 -5.16 1.61
CA ASN A 569 27.14 -6.30 2.49
C ASN A 569 28.51 -6.87 2.83
N PHE A 570 28.82 -7.00 4.11
CA PHE A 570 30.09 -7.50 4.59
C PHE A 570 29.90 -8.68 5.56
N ASP A 571 30.38 -9.85 5.16
CA ASP A 571 30.47 -11.06 5.98
C ASP A 571 31.92 -11.21 6.49
N PRO A 572 32.22 -10.89 7.74
CA PRO A 572 33.58 -10.86 8.24
C PRO A 572 34.27 -12.23 8.23
N VAL A 573 33.50 -13.31 8.38
CA VAL A 573 34.02 -14.70 8.42
C VAL A 573 34.01 -15.32 7.02
N GLY A 574 32.97 -15.07 6.22
CA GLY A 574 32.74 -15.66 4.90
C GLY A 574 31.99 -17.02 4.97
N ASP A 575 31.30 -17.27 6.11
CA ASP A 575 30.52 -18.48 6.35
C ASP A 575 29.01 -18.26 6.16
N ALA A 576 28.58 -17.06 5.68
CA ALA A 576 27.21 -16.62 5.47
C ALA A 576 26.34 -16.63 6.74
N LYS A 577 26.92 -16.56 7.93
CA LYS A 577 26.18 -16.56 9.19
C LYS A 577 26.07 -15.20 9.84
N THR A 578 26.98 -14.26 9.55
CA THR A 578 26.93 -12.90 10.08
C THR A 578 27.19 -11.91 8.97
N VAL A 579 26.25 -11.00 8.71
CA VAL A 579 26.43 -9.96 7.71
C VAL A 579 26.11 -8.58 8.28
N PHE A 580 26.99 -7.62 7.95
CA PHE A 580 26.75 -6.20 8.15
C PHE A 580 26.27 -5.62 6.84
N LYS A 581 25.19 -4.83 6.88
CA LYS A 581 24.56 -4.22 5.71
C LYS A 581 24.52 -2.71 5.88
N LEU A 582 24.95 -1.97 4.87
CA LEU A 582 24.80 -0.53 4.80
C LEU A 582 24.16 -0.16 3.47
N HIS A 583 23.16 0.69 3.49
CA HIS A 583 22.51 1.16 2.27
C HIS A 583 22.22 2.64 2.34
N TYR A 584 22.41 3.32 1.22
CA TYR A 584 21.93 4.66 0.94
C TYR A 584 21.10 4.65 -0.35
N GLY A 585 19.94 5.27 -0.31
CA GLY A 585 19.10 5.43 -1.49
C GLY A 585 18.32 6.74 -1.51
N ARG A 586 18.17 7.32 -2.71
CA ARG A 586 17.19 8.37 -2.99
C ARG A 586 15.99 7.76 -3.68
N TYR A 587 14.79 8.08 -3.21
CA TYR A 587 13.55 7.46 -3.61
C TYR A 587 12.51 8.52 -3.95
N TYR A 588 12.07 8.59 -5.22
CA TYR A 588 11.00 9.49 -5.64
C TYR A 588 9.63 8.83 -5.51
N ALA A 589 8.64 9.59 -5.02
CA ALA A 589 7.27 9.15 -4.91
C ALA A 589 6.64 8.86 -6.28
N PRO A 590 5.61 7.99 -6.36
CA PRO A 590 4.76 7.94 -7.53
C PRO A 590 4.12 9.32 -7.76
N SER A 591 3.99 9.72 -9.02
CA SER A 591 3.14 10.85 -9.35
C SER A 591 1.69 10.37 -9.37
N ILE A 592 0.85 10.97 -8.55
CA ILE A 592 -0.59 10.69 -8.50
C ILE A 592 -1.38 11.88 -9.02
N MET A 593 -2.50 11.61 -9.70
CA MET A 593 -3.25 12.66 -10.39
C MET A 593 -3.97 13.62 -9.43
N THR A 594 -4.25 13.19 -8.18
CA THR A 594 -4.84 14.06 -7.16
C THR A 594 -3.97 15.27 -6.82
N ASN A 595 -2.64 15.20 -6.98
CA ASN A 595 -1.75 16.34 -6.75
C ASN A 595 -2.05 17.54 -7.66
N PHE A 596 -2.72 17.30 -8.78
CA PHE A 596 -3.03 18.32 -9.80
C PHE A 596 -4.55 18.52 -9.99
N TRP A 597 -5.34 17.98 -9.09
CA TRP A 597 -6.80 17.90 -9.23
C TRP A 597 -7.47 19.26 -9.39
N TRP A 598 -7.09 20.22 -8.54
CA TRP A 598 -7.71 21.53 -8.47
C TRP A 598 -7.27 22.50 -9.59
N GLY A 599 -6.09 22.28 -10.19
CA GLY A 599 -5.60 23.04 -11.35
C GLY A 599 -6.22 22.62 -12.70
N ASN A 600 -7.11 21.61 -12.73
CA ASN A 600 -7.74 21.17 -13.97
C ASN A 600 -8.74 22.24 -14.48
N PRO A 601 -8.59 22.73 -15.72
CA PRO A 601 -9.45 23.81 -16.24
C PRO A 601 -10.94 23.43 -16.36
N ALA A 602 -11.25 22.12 -16.44
CA ALA A 602 -12.62 21.61 -16.43
C ALA A 602 -13.17 21.36 -15.02
N MET A 603 -12.46 21.81 -14.00
CA MET A 603 -12.92 21.76 -12.61
C MET A 603 -14.10 22.69 -12.38
N ARG A 604 -14.80 22.52 -11.28
CA ARG A 604 -15.95 23.26 -10.83
C ARG A 604 -15.62 24.75 -10.63
N ARG A 605 -16.36 25.66 -11.28
CA ARG A 605 -16.44 27.03 -10.81
C ARG A 605 -17.35 27.04 -9.59
N SER A 606 -17.03 27.83 -8.59
CA SER A 606 -17.79 27.88 -7.34
C SER A 606 -17.74 29.23 -6.68
N PHE A 607 -18.66 29.46 -5.75
CA PHE A 607 -18.69 30.63 -4.89
C PHE A 607 -19.40 30.31 -3.58
N TRP A 608 -19.17 31.11 -2.57
CA TRP A 608 -19.85 31.02 -1.30
C TRP A 608 -20.99 32.05 -1.22
N VAL A 609 -22.08 31.63 -0.61
CA VAL A 609 -23.22 32.50 -0.30
C VAL A 609 -23.39 32.51 1.20
N ARG A 610 -23.32 33.72 1.80
CA ARG A 610 -23.73 33.95 3.18
C ARG A 610 -25.25 34.05 3.21
N LEU A 611 -25.89 33.32 4.11
CA LEU A 611 -27.33 33.32 4.29
C LEU A 611 -27.74 34.11 5.53
N ASN A 612 -28.93 34.74 5.45
CA ASN A 612 -29.67 35.23 6.60
C ASN A 612 -30.37 34.08 7.33
N PRO A 613 -30.79 34.24 8.60
CA PRO A 613 -31.53 33.19 9.33
C PRO A 613 -32.82 32.71 8.63
N ASP A 614 -33.40 33.50 7.75
CA ASP A 614 -34.59 33.18 6.94
C ASP A 614 -34.27 32.53 5.59
N TRP A 615 -33.00 32.06 5.40
CA TRP A 615 -32.47 31.41 4.19
C TRP A 615 -32.32 32.32 2.97
N THR A 616 -32.56 33.64 3.09
CA THR A 616 -32.30 34.59 2.01
C THR A 616 -30.81 34.89 1.88
N GLU A 617 -30.38 35.27 0.68
CA GLU A 617 -28.98 35.65 0.43
C GLU A 617 -28.64 36.98 1.10
N ALA A 618 -27.63 37.00 1.94
CA ALA A 618 -27.07 38.19 2.55
C ALA A 618 -25.87 38.75 1.76
N TYR A 619 -25.02 37.87 1.28
CA TYR A 619 -23.81 38.22 0.56
C TYR A 619 -23.33 37.04 -0.30
N ARG A 620 -22.70 37.33 -1.44
CA ARG A 620 -22.11 36.34 -2.34
C ARG A 620 -20.67 36.70 -2.65
N THR A 621 -19.76 35.73 -2.51
CA THR A 621 -18.37 35.89 -2.96
C THR A 621 -18.29 35.89 -4.50
N PRO A 622 -17.26 36.50 -5.10
CA PRO A 622 -17.00 36.33 -6.53
C PRO A 622 -16.91 34.87 -6.93
N ILE A 623 -17.34 34.53 -8.15
CA ILE A 623 -17.19 33.17 -8.70
C ILE A 623 -15.70 32.90 -8.87
N THR A 624 -15.20 31.90 -8.15
CA THR A 624 -13.84 31.41 -8.32
C THR A 624 -13.73 30.47 -9.52
N SER A 625 -12.75 30.70 -10.37
CA SER A 625 -12.41 29.82 -11.49
C SER A 625 -11.35 28.78 -11.06
N PRO A 626 -11.28 27.58 -11.66
CA PRO A 626 -10.12 26.70 -11.54
C PRO A 626 -8.79 27.36 -11.88
N GLN A 627 -8.80 28.44 -12.65
CA GLN A 627 -7.63 29.28 -12.95
C GLN A 627 -7.06 30.00 -11.70
N ALA A 628 -7.82 30.04 -10.59
CA ALA A 628 -7.31 30.53 -9.31
C ALA A 628 -6.28 29.56 -8.68
N VAL A 629 -6.26 28.30 -9.09
CA VAL A 629 -5.27 27.33 -8.65
C VAL A 629 -4.22 27.17 -9.76
N GLN A 630 -3.07 27.77 -9.56
CA GLN A 630 -1.93 27.69 -10.47
C GLN A 630 -1.05 26.49 -10.11
N ILE A 631 -0.22 26.06 -11.05
CA ILE A 631 0.77 24.99 -10.82
C ILE A 631 2.14 25.57 -11.15
N ASP A 632 3.09 25.39 -10.23
CA ASP A 632 4.46 25.88 -10.41
C ASP A 632 5.14 25.15 -11.60
N ASP A 633 5.76 25.90 -12.49
CA ASP A 633 6.44 25.37 -13.69
C ASP A 633 7.57 24.41 -13.33
N ASN A 634 8.17 24.53 -12.14
CA ASN A 634 9.28 23.72 -11.66
C ASN A 634 8.83 22.53 -10.78
N ILE A 635 7.53 22.25 -10.70
CA ILE A 635 7.00 21.19 -9.87
C ILE A 635 7.58 19.82 -10.25
N GLY A 636 7.84 19.00 -9.24
CA GLY A 636 8.32 17.63 -9.42
C GLY A 636 7.86 16.70 -8.30
N PRO A 637 8.08 15.39 -8.44
CA PRO A 637 7.70 14.44 -7.41
C PRO A 637 8.52 14.68 -6.13
N SER A 638 7.87 14.46 -4.98
CA SER A 638 8.55 14.43 -3.68
C SER A 638 9.53 13.26 -3.61
N TYR A 639 10.54 13.37 -2.75
CA TYR A 639 11.53 12.32 -2.58
C TYR A 639 11.94 12.14 -1.11
N ALA A 640 12.52 10.97 -0.85
CA ALA A 640 13.17 10.65 0.42
C ALA A 640 14.63 10.26 0.19
N ASP A 641 15.54 10.80 1.01
CA ASP A 641 16.88 10.25 1.21
C ASP A 641 16.83 9.32 2.43
N GLU A 642 17.29 8.07 2.27
CA GLU A 642 17.26 7.05 3.32
C GLU A 642 18.64 6.42 3.48
N ILE A 643 19.03 6.23 4.75
CA ILE A 643 20.19 5.44 5.14
C ILE A 643 19.72 4.34 6.07
N THR A 644 20.13 3.09 5.76
CA THR A 644 19.91 1.95 6.64
C THR A 644 21.24 1.29 6.99
N PHE A 645 21.39 0.89 8.25
CA PHE A 645 22.50 0.05 8.72
C PHE A 645 21.92 -1.16 9.43
N GLY A 646 22.32 -2.36 9.02
CA GLY A 646 21.81 -3.62 9.54
C GLY A 646 22.90 -4.59 9.96
N ILE A 647 22.59 -5.39 10.98
CA ILE A 647 23.35 -6.59 11.36
C ILE A 647 22.38 -7.74 11.34
N GLU A 648 22.72 -8.81 10.62
CA GLU A 648 21.94 -10.03 10.56
C GLU A 648 22.84 -11.22 10.90
N ARG A 649 22.38 -12.10 11.80
CA ARG A 649 23.17 -13.26 12.27
C ARG A 649 22.31 -14.49 12.44
N GLU A 650 22.75 -15.61 11.91
CA GLU A 650 22.28 -16.94 12.26
C GLU A 650 22.84 -17.32 13.65
N LEU A 651 21.95 -17.37 14.65
CA LEU A 651 22.33 -17.71 16.04
C LEU A 651 22.53 -19.22 16.20
N MET A 652 21.66 -19.98 15.57
CA MET A 652 21.71 -21.43 15.44
C MET A 652 20.92 -21.84 14.19
N ARG A 653 20.97 -23.09 13.83
CA ARG A 653 20.25 -23.65 12.70
C ARG A 653 18.77 -23.25 12.76
N ASP A 654 18.23 -22.69 11.68
CA ASP A 654 16.86 -22.20 11.53
C ASP A 654 16.47 -20.99 12.41
N LEU A 655 17.41 -20.37 13.13
CA LEU A 655 17.15 -19.19 13.97
C LEU A 655 18.09 -18.05 13.59
N SER A 656 17.53 -16.96 13.12
CA SER A 656 18.25 -15.72 12.80
C SER A 656 17.80 -14.53 13.65
N PHE A 657 18.72 -13.63 13.90
CA PHE A 657 18.53 -12.37 14.60
C PHE A 657 18.97 -11.22 13.70
N LYS A 658 18.16 -10.17 13.62
CA LYS A 658 18.42 -8.98 12.79
C LYS A 658 18.17 -7.71 13.59
N VAL A 659 19.07 -6.74 13.46
CA VAL A 659 18.89 -5.36 13.93
C VAL A 659 19.08 -4.43 12.74
N THR A 660 18.15 -3.47 12.56
CA THR A 660 18.25 -2.47 11.50
C THR A 660 18.05 -1.07 12.10
N LEU A 661 18.97 -0.16 11.82
CA LEU A 661 18.87 1.26 12.11
C LEU A 661 18.46 1.99 10.83
N ILE A 662 17.51 2.91 10.93
CA ILE A 662 16.92 3.62 9.79
C ILE A 662 16.92 5.10 10.07
N ALA A 663 17.36 5.91 9.08
CA ALA A 663 17.22 7.35 9.09
C ALA A 663 16.73 7.82 7.71
N LYS A 664 15.69 8.66 7.71
CA LYS A 664 15.01 9.07 6.47
C LYS A 664 14.61 10.54 6.55
N TRP A 665 14.76 11.25 5.42
CA TRP A 665 14.41 12.66 5.26
C TRP A 665 13.55 12.82 4.00
N GLU A 666 12.32 13.29 4.16
CA GLU A 666 11.42 13.58 3.04
C GLU A 666 11.49 15.06 2.68
N LYS A 667 11.60 15.33 1.37
CA LYS A 667 11.78 16.66 0.78
C LYS A 667 10.89 16.84 -0.43
N ASN A 668 10.74 18.09 -0.85
CA ASN A 668 9.96 18.48 -2.03
C ASN A 668 8.52 17.94 -1.97
N LEU A 669 7.87 17.97 -0.81
CA LEU A 669 6.48 17.60 -0.73
C LEU A 669 5.64 18.55 -1.59
N VAL A 670 4.67 18.00 -2.32
CA VAL A 670 3.75 18.78 -3.16
C VAL A 670 2.57 19.23 -2.31
N GLU A 671 2.28 20.52 -2.32
CA GLU A 671 1.16 21.13 -1.58
C GLU A 671 0.62 22.34 -2.34
N ASP A 672 -0.61 22.72 -2.07
CA ASP A 672 -1.16 23.99 -2.48
C ASP A 672 -0.90 25.04 -1.39
N VAL A 673 -0.34 26.15 -1.81
CA VAL A 673 0.07 27.26 -0.95
C VAL A 673 -0.74 28.48 -1.32
N GLU A 674 -1.31 29.17 -0.33
CA GLU A 674 -1.93 30.45 -0.55
C GLU A 674 -0.85 31.52 -0.77
N VAL A 675 -0.66 31.94 -2.03
CA VAL A 675 0.46 32.82 -2.44
C VAL A 675 0.05 34.28 -2.62
N GLY A 676 -1.24 34.60 -2.57
CA GLY A 676 -1.71 35.98 -2.70
C GLY A 676 -1.35 36.87 -1.51
N HIS A 677 -1.04 36.25 -0.36
CA HIS A 677 -0.85 36.96 0.92
C HIS A 677 0.42 36.53 1.65
N ILE A 678 1.42 35.99 0.91
CA ILE A 678 2.76 35.72 1.45
C ILE A 678 3.84 36.39 0.59
N ASP A 679 5.03 36.55 1.15
CA ASP A 679 6.25 36.81 0.38
C ASP A 679 6.74 35.48 -0.25
N LEU A 680 6.31 35.20 -1.49
CA LEU A 680 6.59 33.93 -2.19
C LEU A 680 8.08 33.75 -2.48
N ASP A 681 8.82 34.81 -2.79
CA ASP A 681 10.24 34.71 -3.10
C ASP A 681 11.03 34.40 -1.83
N HIS A 682 10.72 35.06 -0.72
CA HIS A 682 11.28 34.75 0.60
C HIS A 682 10.97 33.28 0.99
N PHE A 683 9.71 32.83 0.80
CA PHE A 683 9.31 31.46 1.10
C PHE A 683 10.08 30.43 0.26
N ARG A 684 10.26 30.68 -1.04
CA ARG A 684 11.05 29.79 -1.92
C ARG A 684 12.51 29.66 -1.50
N GLU A 685 13.10 30.75 -1.03
CA GLU A 685 14.50 30.76 -0.60
C GLU A 685 14.72 30.16 0.77
N THR A 686 13.87 30.47 1.74
CA THR A 686 14.08 30.14 3.15
C THR A 686 13.19 29.03 3.69
N GLY A 687 12.02 28.82 3.08
CA GLY A 687 10.94 27.96 3.60
C GLY A 687 10.14 28.60 4.73
N GLU A 688 10.36 29.91 5.02
CA GLU A 688 9.65 30.66 6.05
C GLU A 688 8.50 31.45 5.43
N LEU A 689 7.31 31.38 6.05
CA LEU A 689 6.11 32.08 5.61
C LEU A 689 5.99 33.43 6.31
N ILE A 690 5.99 34.51 5.52
CA ILE A 690 5.67 35.85 5.97
C ILE A 690 4.29 36.23 5.43
N TRP A 691 3.29 36.26 6.33
CA TRP A 691 1.89 36.51 5.98
C TRP A 691 1.53 37.99 5.97
N SER A 692 0.78 38.42 4.97
CA SER A 692 0.10 39.71 4.88
C SER A 692 -1.42 39.52 4.87
N GLY A 693 -2.19 40.58 4.98
CA GLY A 693 -3.67 40.54 4.91
C GLY A 693 -4.35 39.94 6.13
N TYR A 694 -3.63 39.68 7.21
CA TYR A 694 -4.15 39.18 8.48
C TYR A 694 -3.80 40.07 9.65
N THR A 695 -4.73 40.20 10.60
CA THR A 695 -4.53 40.93 11.84
C THR A 695 -4.50 39.96 13.02
N PRO A 696 -3.46 40.02 13.89
CA PRO A 696 -3.41 39.17 15.08
C PRO A 696 -4.47 39.61 16.11
N ARG A 697 -5.23 38.61 16.62
CA ARG A 697 -6.26 38.77 17.65
C ARG A 697 -5.89 37.91 18.86
N GLN A 698 -5.98 38.49 20.04
CA GLN A 698 -5.68 37.80 21.29
C GLN A 698 -6.96 37.20 21.88
N GLY A 699 -7.04 35.87 21.87
CA GLY A 699 -8.03 35.12 22.64
C GLY A 699 -7.46 34.61 23.95
N ILE A 700 -8.29 33.98 24.76
CA ILE A 700 -7.87 33.34 26.02
C ILE A 700 -8.11 31.84 25.88
N ASP A 701 -7.09 31.03 26.11
CA ASP A 701 -7.25 29.58 26.22
C ASP A 701 -7.99 29.26 27.53
N PRO A 702 -9.21 28.72 27.48
CA PRO A 702 -10.04 28.53 28.68
C PRO A 702 -9.50 27.44 29.62
N MET A 703 -8.60 26.57 29.16
CA MET A 703 -7.97 25.54 29.99
C MET A 703 -6.74 26.03 30.76
N THR A 704 -5.94 26.90 30.15
CA THR A 704 -4.69 27.39 30.72
C THR A 704 -4.80 28.79 31.27
N ASN A 705 -5.86 29.51 30.90
CA ASN A 705 -6.09 30.93 31.17
C ASN A 705 -4.95 31.84 30.65
N GLN A 706 -4.27 31.40 29.59
CA GLN A 706 -3.19 32.14 28.93
C GLN A 706 -3.69 32.78 27.64
N PRO A 707 -3.12 33.91 27.24
CA PRO A 707 -3.41 34.51 25.95
C PRO A 707 -2.90 33.62 24.84
N ILE A 708 -3.68 33.50 23.78
CA ILE A 708 -3.34 32.75 22.56
C ILE A 708 -3.72 33.57 21.33
N THR A 709 -2.83 33.56 20.33
CA THR A 709 -3.00 34.40 19.14
C THR A 709 -3.75 33.63 18.06
N PHE A 710 -4.77 34.27 17.50
CA PHE A 710 -5.42 33.94 16.25
C PHE A 710 -5.12 35.01 15.22
N TYR A 711 -5.24 34.71 13.96
CA TYR A 711 -5.10 35.64 12.86
C TYR A 711 -6.45 35.81 12.15
N GLU A 712 -7.00 37.03 12.21
CA GLU A 712 -8.24 37.37 11.51
C GLU A 712 -7.93 37.94 10.14
N MET A 713 -8.60 37.44 9.12
CA MET A 713 -8.50 37.93 7.75
C MET A 713 -9.05 39.36 7.66
N ASN A 714 -8.31 40.28 7.05
CA ASN A 714 -8.72 41.67 6.91
C ASN A 714 -9.88 41.78 5.89
N PRO A 715 -10.85 42.72 6.05
CA PRO A 715 -11.96 42.90 5.13
C PRO A 715 -11.56 43.21 3.68
N ASP A 716 -10.39 43.77 3.47
CA ASP A 716 -9.79 44.11 2.17
C ASP A 716 -8.87 43.01 1.61
N PHE A 717 -8.92 41.83 2.20
CA PHE A 717 -8.07 40.66 1.85
C PHE A 717 -8.16 40.31 0.34
N GLY A 718 -9.30 40.51 -0.31
CA GLY A 718 -9.48 40.16 -1.69
C GLY A 718 -9.83 38.65 -1.86
N SER A 719 -9.16 37.99 -2.78
CA SER A 719 -9.40 36.57 -3.05
C SER A 719 -8.13 35.74 -2.85
N TYR A 720 -8.29 34.51 -2.39
CA TYR A 720 -7.20 33.52 -2.30
C TYR A 720 -6.60 33.24 -3.67
N GLN A 721 -5.26 33.12 -3.71
CA GLN A 721 -4.49 32.70 -4.87
C GLN A 721 -3.68 31.47 -4.51
N TRP A 722 -4.00 30.36 -5.13
CA TRP A 722 -3.40 29.07 -4.82
C TRP A 722 -2.33 28.69 -5.83
N LEU A 723 -1.15 28.26 -5.34
CA LEU A 723 -0.08 27.71 -6.15
C LEU A 723 0.25 26.30 -5.67
N VAL A 724 0.05 25.30 -6.53
CA VAL A 724 0.53 23.94 -6.29
C VAL A 724 2.03 23.91 -6.55
N MET A 725 2.83 23.69 -5.51
CA MET A 725 4.29 23.76 -5.60
C MET A 725 4.99 22.73 -4.70
N ASN A 726 6.28 22.59 -4.88
CA ASN A 726 7.12 21.83 -3.95
C ASN A 726 7.48 22.69 -2.75
N ILE A 727 7.19 22.19 -1.54
CA ILE A 727 7.55 22.89 -0.29
C ILE A 727 9.07 22.84 -0.09
N PRO A 728 9.73 23.99 0.18
CA PRO A 728 11.16 24.04 0.40
C PRO A 728 11.63 23.22 1.61
N GLY A 729 12.85 22.71 1.53
CA GLY A 729 13.53 22.08 2.67
C GLY A 729 13.08 20.66 3.01
N THR A 730 13.36 20.23 4.23
CA THR A 730 12.99 18.93 4.77
C THR A 730 11.70 19.05 5.57
N VAL A 731 10.64 18.45 5.09
CA VAL A 731 9.29 18.58 5.65
C VAL A 731 8.94 17.45 6.61
N ARG A 732 9.56 16.25 6.47
CA ARG A 732 9.42 15.11 7.38
C ARG A 732 10.77 14.49 7.69
N LYS A 733 10.94 13.99 8.93
CA LYS A 733 12.10 13.22 9.38
C LYS A 733 11.63 11.97 10.11
N TYR A 734 12.31 10.85 9.84
CA TYR A 734 12.05 9.59 10.53
C TYR A 734 13.35 8.98 11.01
N LYS A 735 13.32 8.40 12.20
CA LYS A 735 14.37 7.53 12.74
C LYS A 735 13.72 6.28 13.32
N GLY A 736 14.34 5.12 13.09
CA GLY A 736 13.82 3.85 13.61
C GLY A 736 14.93 2.87 13.97
N ILE A 737 14.59 1.98 14.90
CA ILE A 737 15.36 0.78 15.24
C ILE A 737 14.41 -0.39 15.12
N GLU A 738 14.74 -1.36 14.29
CA GLU A 738 13.99 -2.61 14.14
C GLU A 738 14.83 -3.76 14.66
N ILE A 739 14.27 -4.59 15.52
CA ILE A 739 14.88 -5.82 16.03
C ILE A 739 13.97 -6.97 15.64
N LYS A 740 14.50 -8.01 15.00
CA LYS A 740 13.74 -9.16 14.55
C LYS A 740 14.44 -10.46 14.92
N LEU A 741 13.67 -11.40 15.45
CA LEU A 741 14.08 -12.78 15.68
C LEU A 741 13.18 -13.68 14.85
N THR A 742 13.77 -14.53 13.99
CA THR A 742 13.01 -15.43 13.11
C THR A 742 13.49 -16.85 13.30
N LYS A 743 12.61 -17.73 13.75
CA LYS A 743 12.77 -19.18 13.70
C LYS A 743 11.89 -19.76 12.61
N HIS A 744 12.51 -20.29 11.57
CA HIS A 744 11.80 -21.00 10.51
C HIS A 744 11.14 -22.28 11.02
N MET A 745 10.09 -22.73 10.30
CA MET A 745 9.39 -23.99 10.63
C MET A 745 10.37 -25.15 10.66
N SER A 746 10.66 -25.61 11.85
CA SER A 746 11.45 -26.83 12.11
C SER A 746 11.07 -27.39 13.47
N ASN A 747 11.19 -28.71 13.66
CA ASN A 747 10.73 -29.40 14.87
C ASN A 747 9.27 -29.02 15.23
N ASP A 748 8.41 -28.95 14.19
CA ASP A 748 6.96 -28.67 14.29
C ASP A 748 6.55 -27.28 14.80
N TRP A 749 7.47 -26.29 14.88
CA TRP A 749 7.11 -24.96 15.27
C TRP A 749 7.91 -23.86 14.54
N ALA A 750 7.26 -22.68 14.39
CA ALA A 750 7.85 -21.46 13.87
C ALA A 750 7.55 -20.28 14.79
N LEU A 751 8.48 -19.34 14.86
CA LEU A 751 8.34 -18.10 15.62
C LEU A 751 8.92 -16.92 14.80
N GLU A 752 8.19 -15.84 14.76
CA GLU A 752 8.74 -14.55 14.34
C GLU A 752 8.36 -13.49 15.37
N THR A 753 9.35 -12.82 15.90
CA THR A 753 9.15 -11.70 16.83
C THR A 753 9.86 -10.47 16.29
N SER A 754 9.20 -9.32 16.36
CA SER A 754 9.76 -8.04 16.01
C SER A 754 9.46 -6.98 17.06
N TYR A 755 10.41 -6.07 17.23
CA TYR A 755 10.27 -4.85 18.00
C TYR A 755 10.71 -3.67 17.15
N VAL A 756 9.89 -2.63 17.07
CA VAL A 756 10.20 -1.39 16.38
C VAL A 756 10.09 -0.23 17.36
N TRP A 757 11.19 0.50 17.54
CA TRP A 757 11.16 1.83 18.08
C TRP A 757 11.30 2.83 16.94
N SER A 758 10.45 3.88 16.92
CA SER A 758 10.54 4.86 15.86
C SER A 758 10.05 6.25 16.31
N ARG A 759 10.56 7.28 15.64
CA ARG A 759 10.13 8.67 15.80
C ARG A 759 10.03 9.35 14.44
N GLY A 760 8.80 9.70 14.07
CA GLY A 760 8.48 10.48 12.87
C GLY A 760 7.98 11.88 13.27
N VAL A 761 8.60 12.92 12.74
CA VAL A 761 8.24 14.31 12.98
C VAL A 761 8.19 15.10 11.67
N GLY A 762 7.37 16.12 11.61
CA GLY A 762 7.28 16.96 10.42
C GLY A 762 6.11 17.93 10.47
N LEU A 763 5.90 18.65 9.38
CA LEU A 763 4.82 19.61 9.24
C LEU A 763 3.57 18.96 8.62
N LEU A 764 3.73 18.24 7.51
CA LEU A 764 2.61 17.60 6.81
C LEU A 764 2.26 16.26 7.44
N ASN A 765 0.97 16.05 7.72
CA ASN A 765 0.49 15.07 8.66
C ASN A 765 -0.53 14.07 8.12
N THR A 766 -0.82 14.02 6.84
CA THR A 766 -1.81 13.06 6.37
C THR A 766 -1.25 11.65 6.25
N SER A 767 -1.89 10.66 6.88
CA SER A 767 -1.57 9.24 6.71
C SER A 767 -1.93 8.73 5.31
N ARG A 768 -2.87 9.40 4.64
CA ARG A 768 -3.31 9.04 3.28
C ARG A 768 -2.33 9.50 2.21
N GLY A 769 -1.46 10.48 2.49
CA GLY A 769 -0.51 11.05 1.55
C GLY A 769 -0.91 12.45 1.11
N GLN A 770 -0.08 13.01 0.25
CA GLN A 770 -0.28 14.34 -0.26
C GLN A 770 -1.30 14.31 -1.40
N SER A 771 -2.35 15.07 -1.25
CA SER A 771 -3.08 15.67 -2.35
C SER A 771 -3.30 17.13 -2.00
N THR A 772 -3.26 17.95 -3.01
CA THR A 772 -3.57 19.37 -2.89
C THR A 772 -4.93 19.56 -2.22
N GLY A 773 -5.00 20.43 -1.22
CA GLY A 773 -6.22 20.72 -0.45
C GLY A 773 -6.54 19.73 0.69
N GLU A 774 -5.73 18.69 0.93
CA GLU A 774 -6.00 17.74 2.04
C GLU A 774 -5.27 18.08 3.34
N SER A 775 -4.15 18.81 3.31
CA SER A 775 -3.39 19.12 4.52
C SER A 775 -3.74 20.45 5.14
N GLY A 776 -4.08 21.45 4.33
CA GLY A 776 -4.43 22.79 4.75
C GLY A 776 -3.33 23.59 5.51
N PHE A 777 -2.11 23.02 5.64
CA PHE A 777 -1.06 23.64 6.46
C PHE A 777 -0.45 24.93 5.87
N TYR A 778 -0.75 25.23 4.61
CA TYR A 778 -0.26 26.40 3.91
C TYR A 778 -1.39 27.34 3.45
N ASP A 779 -2.59 27.18 4.04
CA ASP A 779 -3.78 27.93 3.68
C ASP A 779 -3.82 29.31 4.33
N ASN A 780 -3.33 29.42 5.55
CA ASN A 780 -3.35 30.67 6.33
C ASN A 780 -2.43 30.57 7.56
N PRO A 781 -2.12 31.68 8.24
CA PRO A 781 -1.21 31.67 9.40
C PRO A 781 -1.69 30.85 10.59
N ASN A 782 -3.00 30.66 10.76
CA ASN A 782 -3.56 29.93 11.91
C ASN A 782 -3.18 28.43 11.91
N VAL A 783 -3.16 27.80 10.74
CA VAL A 783 -2.84 26.36 10.61
C VAL A 783 -1.35 26.06 10.81
N HIS A 784 -0.50 27.09 10.80
CA HIS A 784 0.94 26.97 11.14
C HIS A 784 1.23 27.02 12.64
N ILE A 785 0.27 27.51 13.47
CA ILE A 785 0.48 27.60 14.91
C ILE A 785 0.66 26.19 15.48
N ASN A 786 1.81 25.94 16.13
CA ASN A 786 2.17 24.66 16.74
C ASN A 786 2.17 23.46 15.77
N ALA A 787 2.21 23.68 14.44
CA ALA A 787 2.01 22.64 13.43
C ALA A 787 3.18 21.65 13.27
N TRP A 788 4.42 22.07 13.60
CA TRP A 788 5.56 21.14 13.58
C TRP A 788 5.53 20.21 14.80
N GLY A 789 5.51 18.91 14.58
CA GLY A 789 5.46 17.93 15.67
C GLY A 789 5.45 16.47 15.22
N THR A 790 5.04 15.60 16.13
CA THR A 790 4.94 14.16 15.87
C THR A 790 3.81 13.88 14.86
N LEU A 791 4.08 13.00 13.88
CA LEU A 791 3.10 12.61 12.86
C LEU A 791 1.95 11.81 13.49
N ASP A 792 0.69 12.11 13.17
CA ASP A 792 -0.50 11.49 13.78
C ASP A 792 -0.62 9.98 13.55
N PHE A 793 0.06 9.45 12.53
CA PHE A 793 0.13 8.01 12.25
C PHE A 793 1.39 7.34 12.83
N GLN A 794 2.08 7.99 13.77
CA GLN A 794 3.32 7.50 14.38
C GLN A 794 3.04 6.68 15.64
N ARG A 795 3.51 5.44 15.68
CA ARG A 795 3.66 4.64 16.89
C ARG A 795 5.13 4.61 17.32
N GLU A 796 5.40 4.95 18.56
CA GLU A 796 6.77 5.02 19.06
C GLU A 796 7.35 3.63 19.32
N HIS A 797 6.54 2.73 19.87
CA HIS A 797 6.91 1.34 20.13
C HIS A 797 5.88 0.41 19.51
N GLN A 798 6.34 -0.62 18.81
CA GLN A 798 5.53 -1.71 18.27
C GLN A 798 6.22 -3.05 18.58
N VAL A 799 5.45 -4.06 18.97
CA VAL A 799 5.90 -5.45 19.14
C VAL A 799 4.92 -6.37 18.45
N ASP A 800 5.43 -7.24 17.60
CA ASP A 800 4.67 -8.31 16.97
C ASP A 800 5.29 -9.67 17.34
N VAL A 801 4.46 -10.62 17.76
CA VAL A 801 4.88 -11.99 18.04
C VAL A 801 3.96 -12.95 17.30
N ARG A 802 4.50 -13.72 16.37
CA ARG A 802 3.82 -14.71 15.55
C ARG A 802 4.34 -16.08 15.88
N PHE A 803 3.44 -16.98 16.21
CA PHE A 803 3.78 -18.35 16.60
C PHE A 803 2.89 -19.36 15.87
N ILE A 804 3.48 -20.44 15.40
CA ILE A 804 2.80 -21.59 14.78
C ILE A 804 3.37 -22.86 15.39
N TYR A 805 2.50 -23.76 15.81
CA TYR A 805 2.83 -25.11 16.24
C TYR A 805 2.00 -26.15 15.49
N ALA A 806 2.67 -27.01 14.74
CA ALA A 806 2.07 -28.14 14.05
C ALA A 806 2.10 -29.37 14.97
N GLY A 807 1.08 -29.53 15.79
CA GLY A 807 1.02 -30.58 16.79
C GLY A 807 0.66 -31.95 16.21
N PRO A 808 0.78 -33.00 17.04
CA PRO A 808 0.43 -34.37 16.67
C PRO A 808 -1.05 -34.49 16.32
N TRP A 809 -1.40 -35.59 15.65
CA TRP A 809 -2.77 -35.92 15.24
C TRP A 809 -3.46 -34.88 14.34
N GLY A 810 -2.68 -34.00 13.67
CA GLY A 810 -3.22 -32.94 12.80
C GLY A 810 -3.89 -31.79 13.55
N ILE A 811 -3.49 -31.54 14.81
CA ILE A 811 -3.90 -30.36 15.57
C ILE A 811 -2.81 -29.30 15.39
N ASN A 812 -3.20 -28.11 14.85
CA ASN A 812 -2.31 -26.97 14.72
C ASN A 812 -2.80 -25.85 15.64
N PHE A 813 -1.88 -25.17 16.28
CA PHE A 813 -2.11 -24.00 17.10
C PHE A 813 -1.32 -22.81 16.55
N SER A 814 -1.95 -21.63 16.49
CA SER A 814 -1.25 -20.41 16.08
C SER A 814 -1.70 -19.23 16.94
N ALA A 815 -0.77 -18.32 17.14
CA ALA A 815 -1.02 -17.09 17.89
C ALA A 815 -0.38 -15.89 17.19
N PHE A 816 -1.05 -14.77 17.22
CA PHE A 816 -0.52 -13.48 16.81
C PHE A 816 -0.80 -12.45 17.91
N TYR A 817 0.25 -11.97 18.53
CA TYR A 817 0.19 -10.90 19.52
C TYR A 817 0.77 -9.62 18.93
N GLN A 818 0.04 -8.52 19.09
CA GLN A 818 0.42 -7.19 18.67
C GLN A 818 0.33 -6.20 19.82
N PHE A 819 1.40 -5.46 20.04
CA PHE A 819 1.45 -4.32 20.93
C PHE A 819 1.83 -3.07 20.15
N GLY A 820 1.18 -1.96 20.43
CA GLY A 820 1.58 -0.66 19.91
C GLY A 820 1.22 0.47 20.85
N THR A 821 2.15 1.41 21.04
CA THR A 821 1.82 2.68 21.72
C THR A 821 0.71 3.40 20.96
N GLY A 822 -0.14 4.12 21.68
CA GLY A 822 -1.19 4.91 21.07
C GLY A 822 -0.64 5.95 20.09
N VAL A 823 -1.41 6.24 19.05
CA VAL A 823 -1.08 7.32 18.11
C VAL A 823 -1.16 8.67 18.81
N PRO A 824 -0.35 9.65 18.40
CA PRO A 824 -0.41 11.00 18.96
C PRO A 824 -1.67 11.75 18.51
N TYR A 825 -2.13 12.66 19.36
CA TYR A 825 -3.16 13.64 19.03
C TYR A 825 -2.81 14.99 19.67
N THR A 826 -3.50 16.06 19.26
CA THR A 826 -3.21 17.42 19.70
C THR A 826 -4.50 18.11 20.10
N ARG A 827 -4.49 18.80 21.21
CA ARG A 827 -5.57 19.67 21.62
C ARG A 827 -5.73 20.85 20.67
N GLN A 828 -6.95 21.07 20.22
CA GLN A 828 -7.33 22.16 19.34
C GLN A 828 -8.22 23.17 20.09
N LEU A 829 -8.18 24.42 19.62
CA LEU A 829 -9.00 25.50 20.16
C LEU A 829 -9.61 26.31 19.00
N ARG A 830 -10.91 26.55 19.08
CA ARG A 830 -11.61 27.40 18.12
C ARG A 830 -11.65 28.85 18.61
N SER A 831 -11.76 29.78 17.67
CA SER A 831 -11.89 31.21 17.97
C SER A 831 -13.07 31.55 18.88
N ILE A 832 -14.16 30.77 18.78
CA ILE A 832 -15.36 30.95 19.64
C ILE A 832 -15.03 30.63 21.09
N GLU A 833 -14.43 29.48 21.37
CA GLU A 833 -14.08 29.05 22.73
C GLU A 833 -12.96 29.91 23.34
N ALA A 834 -12.16 30.57 22.48
CA ALA A 834 -11.14 31.54 22.88
C ALA A 834 -11.75 32.94 23.20
N GLY A 835 -13.07 33.13 23.09
CA GLY A 835 -13.77 34.36 23.38
C GLY A 835 -13.74 35.41 22.25
N LEU A 836 -13.25 35.03 21.05
CA LEU A 836 -13.19 35.93 19.87
C LEU A 836 -14.44 35.86 18.99
N GLY A 837 -15.29 34.84 19.19
CA GLY A 837 -16.46 34.62 18.34
C GLY A 837 -16.10 34.11 16.94
N VAL A 838 -17.00 34.39 16.01
CA VAL A 838 -16.82 34.07 14.57
C VAL A 838 -16.01 35.19 13.95
N LEU A 839 -14.82 34.90 13.45
CA LEU A 839 -13.94 35.85 12.76
C LEU A 839 -14.44 36.13 11.34
N TYR A 840 -13.82 37.09 10.64
CA TYR A 840 -14.24 37.46 9.28
C TYR A 840 -14.25 36.26 8.32
N GLN A 841 -13.25 35.38 8.40
CA GLN A 841 -13.16 34.13 7.61
C GLN A 841 -13.96 32.95 8.20
N GLY A 842 -14.74 33.14 9.24
CA GLY A 842 -15.52 32.10 9.89
C GLY A 842 -14.94 31.64 11.24
N VAL A 843 -15.29 30.42 11.66
CA VAL A 843 -14.74 29.80 12.87
C VAL A 843 -13.36 29.26 12.57
N VAL A 844 -12.34 29.82 13.22
CA VAL A 844 -10.95 29.42 13.05
C VAL A 844 -10.55 28.42 14.13
N THR A 845 -9.89 27.36 13.74
CA THR A 845 -9.33 26.33 14.65
C THR A 845 -7.81 26.31 14.56
N ILE A 846 -7.14 26.31 15.72
CA ILE A 846 -5.68 26.23 15.82
C ILE A 846 -5.25 25.05 16.70
N PHE A 847 -4.00 24.60 16.58
CA PHE A 847 -3.39 23.76 17.61
C PHE A 847 -3.07 24.61 18.83
N ALA A 848 -3.73 24.32 19.96
CA ALA A 848 -3.54 25.07 21.20
C ALA A 848 -2.20 24.75 21.90
N GLU A 849 -1.50 23.71 21.44
CA GLU A 849 -0.23 23.21 21.97
C GLU A 849 0.59 22.51 20.87
N PRO A 850 1.88 22.24 21.05
CA PRO A 850 2.70 21.60 20.04
C PRO A 850 2.10 20.29 19.55
N ARG A 851 2.12 20.05 18.24
CA ARG A 851 1.50 18.90 17.63
C ARG A 851 2.04 17.58 18.16
N GLY A 852 1.12 16.64 18.50
CA GLY A 852 1.43 15.34 19.06
C GLY A 852 1.80 15.38 20.54
N SER A 853 1.35 16.38 21.28
CA SER A 853 1.58 16.53 22.73
C SER A 853 0.94 15.41 23.55
N HIS A 854 -0.13 14.82 23.07
CA HIS A 854 -0.84 13.74 23.73
C HIS A 854 -0.77 12.43 22.95
N ARG A 855 -1.03 11.30 23.60
CA ARG A 855 -1.14 9.99 22.98
C ARG A 855 -2.37 9.25 23.46
N LEU A 856 -3.01 8.53 22.57
CA LEU A 856 -4.04 7.55 22.90
C LEU A 856 -3.45 6.42 23.76
N PRO A 857 -4.27 5.65 24.50
CA PRO A 857 -3.81 4.48 25.24
C PRO A 857 -3.13 3.45 24.33
N SER A 858 -2.16 2.72 24.88
CA SER A 858 -1.49 1.62 24.19
C SER A 858 -2.46 0.47 23.88
N GLN A 859 -2.30 -0.13 22.73
CA GLN A 859 -3.14 -1.23 22.24
C GLN A 859 -2.45 -2.57 22.42
N HIS A 860 -3.21 -3.59 22.84
CA HIS A 860 -2.78 -4.97 22.97
C HIS A 860 -3.82 -5.85 22.30
N ILE A 861 -3.43 -6.56 21.26
CA ILE A 861 -4.29 -7.47 20.50
C ILE A 861 -3.66 -8.86 20.56
N LEU A 862 -4.44 -9.86 20.91
CA LEU A 862 -4.04 -11.26 20.85
C LEU A 862 -5.08 -12.04 20.05
N ASP A 863 -4.64 -12.61 18.93
CA ASP A 863 -5.45 -13.44 18.07
C ASP A 863 -4.94 -14.88 18.12
N LEU A 864 -5.86 -15.84 18.21
CA LEU A 864 -5.56 -17.25 18.37
C LEU A 864 -6.28 -18.07 17.31
N ARG A 865 -5.64 -19.12 16.81
CA ARG A 865 -6.23 -20.15 15.94
C ARG A 865 -5.99 -21.54 16.48
N LEU A 866 -7.02 -22.36 16.47
CA LEU A 866 -6.95 -23.81 16.62
C LEU A 866 -7.48 -24.45 15.33
N GLU A 867 -6.69 -25.34 14.75
CA GLU A 867 -7.06 -26.12 13.55
C GLU A 867 -6.96 -27.60 13.83
N LYS A 868 -7.94 -28.38 13.37
CA LYS A 868 -7.92 -29.83 13.39
C LYS A 868 -8.15 -30.34 11.97
N SER A 869 -7.17 -31.07 11.44
CA SER A 869 -7.21 -31.67 10.12
C SER A 869 -7.53 -33.15 10.16
N PHE A 870 -8.34 -33.61 9.21
CA PHE A 870 -8.73 -35.00 8.99
C PHE A 870 -8.44 -35.37 7.53
N ARG A 871 -7.95 -36.59 7.29
CA ARG A 871 -7.84 -37.10 5.94
C ARG A 871 -9.21 -37.56 5.44
N VAL A 872 -9.69 -36.98 4.32
CA VAL A 872 -10.98 -37.29 3.73
C VAL A 872 -10.80 -37.50 2.22
N GLY A 873 -10.94 -38.74 1.77
CA GLY A 873 -10.69 -39.11 0.37
C GLY A 873 -9.25 -38.77 -0.06
N PRO A 874 -9.04 -38.10 -1.22
CA PRO A 874 -7.71 -37.73 -1.68
C PRO A 874 -7.10 -36.54 -0.95
N GLY A 875 -7.86 -35.82 -0.11
CA GLY A 875 -7.45 -34.57 0.51
C GLY A 875 -7.57 -34.55 2.02
N ASN A 876 -7.41 -33.34 2.58
CA ASN A 876 -7.51 -33.05 3.99
C ASN A 876 -8.63 -32.03 4.24
N LEU A 877 -9.56 -32.37 5.12
CA LEU A 877 -10.57 -31.48 5.68
C LEU A 877 -10.06 -30.90 6.98
N SER A 878 -9.98 -29.58 7.08
CA SER A 878 -9.63 -28.87 8.31
C SER A 878 -10.85 -28.12 8.86
N LEU A 879 -11.03 -28.23 10.19
CA LEU A 879 -11.93 -27.40 10.97
C LEU A 879 -11.07 -26.36 11.70
N LEU A 880 -11.42 -25.07 11.58
CA LEU A 880 -10.65 -23.99 12.21
C LEU A 880 -11.58 -23.16 13.09
N VAL A 881 -11.03 -22.73 14.21
CA VAL A 881 -11.64 -21.73 15.09
C VAL A 881 -10.61 -20.65 15.32
N ASP A 882 -10.94 -19.43 14.87
CA ASP A 882 -10.16 -18.23 15.11
C ASP A 882 -10.85 -17.40 16.18
N VAL A 883 -10.09 -16.87 17.14
CA VAL A 883 -10.56 -15.94 18.16
C VAL A 883 -9.74 -14.66 18.04
N PHE A 884 -10.36 -13.61 17.56
CA PHE A 884 -9.74 -12.30 17.40
C PHE A 884 -9.99 -11.42 18.63
N ASN A 885 -9.00 -10.56 18.95
CA ASN A 885 -9.00 -9.74 20.16
C ASN A 885 -9.39 -10.55 21.42
N THR A 886 -8.70 -11.67 21.64
CA THR A 886 -8.98 -12.61 22.74
C THR A 886 -9.02 -11.90 24.11
N LEU A 887 -8.23 -10.83 24.28
CA LEU A 887 -8.19 -10.02 25.50
C LEU A 887 -9.45 -9.18 25.72
N ASN A 888 -10.30 -9.02 24.72
CA ASN A 888 -11.53 -8.22 24.74
C ASN A 888 -11.35 -6.78 25.27
N LYS A 889 -10.23 -6.14 24.94
CA LYS A 889 -9.93 -4.76 25.38
C LYS A 889 -10.82 -3.77 24.64
N ASN A 890 -11.31 -2.76 25.36
CA ASN A 890 -12.04 -1.62 24.80
C ASN A 890 -11.18 -0.34 24.71
N THR A 891 -9.90 -0.51 24.43
CA THR A 891 -8.94 0.60 24.32
C THR A 891 -9.46 1.68 23.36
N THR A 892 -9.43 2.93 23.78
CA THR A 892 -9.81 4.08 22.96
C THR A 892 -8.95 4.19 21.71
N THR A 893 -9.59 4.31 20.55
CA THR A 893 -8.94 4.43 19.23
C THR A 893 -9.15 5.78 18.57
N SER A 894 -10.14 6.54 19.01
CA SER A 894 -10.44 7.89 18.53
C SER A 894 -11.03 8.72 19.67
N ILE A 895 -10.68 10.01 19.69
CA ILE A 895 -11.05 10.92 20.76
C ILE A 895 -11.30 12.32 20.18
N GLY A 896 -12.19 13.07 20.79
CA GLY A 896 -12.41 14.49 20.49
C GLY A 896 -11.22 15.33 20.89
N THR A 897 -10.88 16.32 20.06
CA THR A 897 -9.68 17.13 20.22
C THR A 897 -9.96 18.61 20.43
N ILE A 898 -11.21 19.05 20.34
CA ILE A 898 -11.59 20.47 20.39
C ILE A 898 -11.99 20.87 21.81
N THR A 899 -11.26 21.81 22.39
CA THR A 899 -11.49 22.36 23.71
C THR A 899 -12.89 22.98 23.83
N GLY A 900 -13.64 22.60 24.88
CA GLY A 900 -15.00 23.13 25.14
C GLY A 900 -16.11 22.52 24.27
N VAL A 901 -15.77 21.64 23.31
CA VAL A 901 -16.72 20.96 22.42
C VAL A 901 -16.75 19.48 22.68
N ASP A 902 -15.66 18.77 22.40
CA ASP A 902 -15.53 17.33 22.52
C ASP A 902 -14.21 16.87 23.16
N TRP A 903 -13.46 17.77 23.80
CA TRP A 903 -12.15 17.48 24.35
C TRP A 903 -12.16 16.25 25.25
N GLN A 904 -11.37 15.22 24.86
CA GLN A 904 -11.28 13.93 25.50
C GLN A 904 -12.58 13.08 25.49
N GLU A 905 -13.59 13.47 24.76
CA GLU A 905 -14.74 12.61 24.49
C GLU A 905 -14.31 11.41 23.63
N VAL A 906 -14.73 10.21 24.01
CA VAL A 906 -14.37 8.97 23.29
C VAL A 906 -15.28 8.80 22.08
N HIS A 907 -14.69 8.91 20.89
CA HIS A 907 -15.38 8.73 19.59
C HIS A 907 -15.22 7.32 19.03
N GLY A 908 -14.29 6.53 19.55
CA GLY A 908 -14.07 5.16 19.09
C GLY A 908 -13.27 4.32 20.06
N ILE A 909 -13.59 3.02 20.11
CA ILE A 909 -12.89 2.00 20.89
C ILE A 909 -12.48 0.83 19.99
N MET A 910 -11.55 0.01 20.43
CA MET A 910 -11.20 -1.25 19.74
C MET A 910 -12.44 -2.14 19.62
N GLY A 911 -12.55 -2.81 18.46
CA GLY A 911 -13.62 -3.78 18.22
C GLY A 911 -13.60 -4.91 19.27
N PRO A 912 -14.76 -5.49 19.61
CA PRO A 912 -14.88 -6.55 20.62
C PRO A 912 -14.18 -7.84 20.16
N ARG A 913 -13.93 -8.74 21.12
CA ARG A 913 -13.55 -10.13 20.83
C ARG A 913 -14.63 -10.82 20.03
N TYR A 914 -14.23 -11.50 18.97
CA TYR A 914 -15.16 -12.35 18.20
C TYR A 914 -14.48 -13.66 17.81
N ALA A 915 -15.29 -14.69 17.64
CA ALA A 915 -14.86 -15.95 17.08
C ALA A 915 -15.31 -16.08 15.61
N GLN A 916 -14.53 -16.79 14.83
CA GLN A 916 -14.83 -17.17 13.46
C GLN A 916 -14.60 -18.67 13.31
N VAL A 917 -15.56 -19.37 12.74
CA VAL A 917 -15.46 -20.82 12.43
C VAL A 917 -15.21 -20.99 10.95
N ALA A 918 -14.33 -21.92 10.61
CA ALA A 918 -14.06 -22.17 9.20
C ALA A 918 -13.92 -23.66 8.86
N PHE A 919 -14.26 -23.98 7.62
CA PHE A 919 -14.02 -25.27 6.98
C PHE A 919 -13.08 -25.04 5.81
N ARG A 920 -12.07 -25.94 5.67
CA ARG A 920 -11.11 -25.89 4.57
C ARG A 920 -10.87 -27.32 4.07
N TYR A 921 -11.06 -27.53 2.78
CA TYR A 921 -10.71 -28.81 2.13
C TYR A 921 -9.62 -28.59 1.09
N ARG A 922 -8.51 -29.32 1.21
CA ARG A 922 -7.36 -29.28 0.29
C ARG A 922 -7.11 -30.66 -0.29
N PHE A 923 -6.90 -30.74 -1.60
CA PHE A 923 -6.56 -31.98 -2.32
C PHE A 923 -5.47 -31.76 -3.36
#